data_79bbaa37b7422a9791e8873e78e5d045
#
_entry.id   79bbaa37b7422a9791e8873e78e5d045
#
_cell.length_a   1.000
_cell.length_b   1.000
_cell.length_c   1.000
_cell.angle_alpha   90.00
_cell.angle_beta   90.00
_cell.angle_gamma   90.00
#
_symmetry.space_group_name_H-M   'P 1'
#
loop_
_entity.id
_entity.type
_entity.pdbx_description
1 polymer ?
#
loop_
_entity_poly.entity_id
_entity_poly.type
_entity_poly.pdbx_seq_one_letter_code
_entity_poly.pdbx_strand_id
1 'polypeptide(L)'
;YGMAYEGGNKNKEALDYLLNTSVTRGYTDDALFYIREAKKQYGNNDKGILYKEYMLYRQMNEDDLAYSTLKKMYEMYPDDYDITLAMSAQHMKKAEKLMELGLYAEALPHVLFVSQKHVDDNEVNGAAWEKALSCYINMKRYNEALATLDTITLHFPDYENGTLKRAFILDKMDKTEEALQLYLSAIEQSDEDMRIFYVIGYEELAVPYIKKCMEAGATKKAYEEAIKLVSLNPSSDLGLRYAINSSGLLGKYDEFEKYTAQGINYYPEEPFYQAKRATVLERDKRYEASLEFLKPILNKYPSNKEIIGAFSQSSEYRALQLTKAKEPEKALAVLDTALLYDSQNKSLKYTKGVVYEANRQADSAYYYQKYYEPSIMEYRSFQRHLSGLRSMMLKNEIALTYLRARYGEEDIITSVATAEYTRKGQKNSYTGRLNYAGRSGSASDSMEAEEQTPGGVGIQVQGEWTHHFSPKWSLTANAAFATKYFPDITADVALRHYLKNDWEIGAHVGYRRVAAYTKRYEWNDEFFAGGTGDNGYLFTGWNESKTNLLTVGGELAKTIEVVRLNTKIDMHFFNSNFYYNAQIGAKYFPASDTKTNINAMASIGSAPETAVLDYALPGSFSHTNTMVGLGGQYMVSPNITIGLMGTWNTYYNQTNTVRGTSPSNQIESISTRYKNLYNIYAQV
;
A
#
# COMPACT_ATOMS: atom_id res chain seq x y z
N TYR A 1 92.47 -43.40 -9.30
CA TYR A 1 91.65 -43.78 -10.46
C TYR A 1 91.82 -42.79 -11.63
N GLY A 2 91.82 -41.46 -11.47
CA GLY A 2 91.99 -40.49 -12.55
C GLY A 2 93.31 -40.71 -13.31
N MET A 3 94.46 -40.75 -12.63
CA MET A 3 95.76 -41.04 -13.24
C MET A 3 95.80 -42.39 -13.93
N ALA A 4 95.12 -43.42 -13.40
CA ALA A 4 95.05 -44.74 -14.01
C ALA A 4 94.23 -44.74 -15.30
N TYR A 5 93.13 -43.99 -15.33
CA TYR A 5 92.27 -43.85 -16.51
C TYR A 5 92.98 -43.07 -17.63
N GLU A 6 93.68 -42.00 -17.27
CA GLU A 6 94.46 -41.19 -18.20
C GLU A 6 95.67 -41.97 -18.71
N GLY A 7 96.29 -42.83 -17.89
CA GLY A 7 97.31 -43.71 -18.23
C GLY A 7 96.96 -44.92 -19.10
N GLY A 8 95.70 -45.01 -19.53
CA GLY A 8 95.18 -46.02 -20.44
C GLY A 8 94.42 -47.19 -19.81
N ASN A 9 94.24 -47.22 -18.48
CA ASN A 9 93.44 -48.24 -17.81
C ASN A 9 91.95 -47.85 -17.83
N LYS A 10 91.26 -48.04 -18.94
CA LYS A 10 89.85 -47.70 -19.18
C LYS A 10 88.92 -48.83 -18.81
N ASN A 11 89.10 -49.42 -17.65
CA ASN A 11 88.17 -50.48 -17.17
C ASN A 11 86.86 -49.85 -16.61
N LYS A 12 85.80 -50.65 -16.55
CA LYS A 12 84.48 -50.26 -16.11
C LYS A 12 84.48 -49.68 -14.71
N GLU A 13 85.18 -50.34 -13.79
CA GLU A 13 85.22 -49.94 -12.38
C GLU A 13 85.88 -48.55 -12.19
N ALA A 14 86.96 -48.26 -12.89
CA ALA A 14 87.61 -46.96 -12.85
C ALA A 14 86.73 -45.86 -13.40
N LEU A 15 86.06 -46.14 -14.51
CA LEU A 15 85.14 -45.19 -15.14
C LEU A 15 83.94 -44.94 -14.26
N ASP A 16 83.33 -45.98 -13.68
CA ASP A 16 82.21 -45.84 -12.76
C ASP A 16 82.58 -45.04 -11.49
N TYR A 17 83.79 -45.32 -10.92
CA TYR A 17 84.26 -44.56 -9.77
C TYR A 17 84.45 -43.05 -10.09
N LEU A 18 85.13 -42.78 -11.21
CA LEU A 18 85.37 -41.39 -11.64
C LEU A 18 84.08 -40.65 -11.95
N LEU A 19 83.15 -41.30 -12.65
CA LEU A 19 81.82 -40.72 -12.92
C LEU A 19 81.06 -40.46 -11.63
N ASN A 20 80.95 -41.44 -10.74
CA ASN A 20 80.27 -41.28 -9.47
C ASN A 20 80.92 -40.19 -8.62
N THR A 21 82.20 -40.10 -8.55
CA THR A 21 82.93 -39.09 -7.77
C THR A 21 82.71 -37.70 -8.34
N SER A 22 82.75 -37.53 -9.67
CA SER A 22 82.57 -36.27 -10.34
C SER A 22 81.12 -35.77 -10.15
N VAL A 23 80.13 -36.64 -10.31
CA VAL A 23 78.72 -36.30 -10.08
C VAL A 23 78.48 -35.89 -8.61
N THR A 24 79.01 -36.70 -7.66
CA THR A 24 78.81 -36.45 -6.22
C THR A 24 79.52 -35.16 -5.77
N ARG A 25 80.66 -34.80 -6.34
CA ARG A 25 81.44 -33.59 -6.01
C ARG A 25 81.01 -32.34 -6.81
N GLY A 26 80.13 -32.51 -7.79
CA GLY A 26 79.66 -31.41 -8.62
C GLY A 26 80.66 -30.91 -9.64
N TYR A 27 81.61 -31.78 -10.03
CA TYR A 27 82.56 -31.46 -11.10
C TYR A 27 81.86 -31.71 -12.45
N THR A 28 81.14 -30.75 -12.90
CA THR A 28 80.18 -30.89 -14.01
C THR A 28 80.86 -31.23 -15.34
N ASP A 29 81.94 -30.58 -15.67
CA ASP A 29 82.64 -30.81 -16.92
C ASP A 29 83.28 -32.21 -16.98
N ASP A 30 83.94 -32.64 -15.88
CA ASP A 30 84.45 -33.95 -15.74
C ASP A 30 83.34 -35.02 -15.78
N ALA A 31 82.26 -34.78 -15.10
CA ALA A 31 81.11 -35.69 -15.10
C ALA A 31 80.54 -35.86 -16.49
N LEU A 32 80.36 -34.78 -17.27
CA LEU A 32 79.94 -34.85 -18.67
C LEU A 32 80.89 -35.58 -19.57
N PHE A 33 82.19 -35.40 -19.35
CA PHE A 33 83.22 -36.18 -20.06
C PHE A 33 83.11 -37.66 -19.75
N TYR A 34 83.05 -38.07 -18.48
CA TYR A 34 82.93 -39.48 -18.09
C TYR A 34 81.61 -40.11 -18.50
N ILE A 35 80.51 -39.37 -18.54
CA ILE A 35 79.21 -39.81 -19.09
C ILE A 35 79.34 -40.15 -20.57
N ARG A 36 80.01 -39.30 -21.37
CA ARG A 36 80.27 -39.57 -22.80
C ARG A 36 81.15 -40.82 -23.01
N GLU A 37 82.22 -40.99 -22.25
CA GLU A 37 83.02 -42.14 -22.32
C GLU A 37 82.31 -43.43 -21.86
N ALA A 38 81.49 -43.34 -20.80
CA ALA A 38 80.66 -44.45 -20.36
C ALA A 38 79.61 -44.85 -21.42
N LYS A 39 79.05 -43.94 -22.10
CA LYS A 39 78.09 -44.18 -23.22
C LYS A 39 78.80 -44.89 -24.41
N LYS A 40 79.99 -44.51 -24.70
CA LYS A 40 80.78 -45.22 -25.74
C LYS A 40 81.09 -46.66 -25.39
N GLN A 41 81.35 -46.92 -24.09
CA GLN A 41 81.76 -48.25 -23.62
C GLN A 41 80.57 -49.18 -23.33
N TYR A 42 79.50 -48.66 -22.74
CA TYR A 42 78.35 -49.47 -22.27
C TYR A 42 77.07 -49.26 -23.09
N GLY A 43 77.14 -48.35 -24.08
CA GLY A 43 76.00 -48.03 -24.92
C GLY A 43 75.21 -46.82 -24.43
N ASN A 44 74.52 -46.15 -25.37
CA ASN A 44 73.73 -44.90 -25.12
C ASN A 44 72.43 -45.10 -24.34
N ASN A 45 72.11 -46.33 -24.03
CA ASN A 45 70.82 -46.71 -23.45
C ASN A 45 70.96 -47.40 -22.08
N ASP A 46 72.18 -47.43 -21.50
CA ASP A 46 72.35 -47.97 -20.14
C ASP A 46 71.57 -47.13 -19.11
N LYS A 47 70.67 -47.75 -18.32
CA LYS A 47 69.81 -47.12 -17.33
C LYS A 47 70.60 -46.31 -16.31
N GLY A 48 71.73 -46.91 -15.78
CA GLY A 48 72.49 -46.25 -14.73
C GLY A 48 73.19 -44.98 -15.22
N ILE A 49 73.72 -45.02 -16.47
CA ILE A 49 74.38 -43.87 -17.09
C ILE A 49 73.34 -42.75 -17.40
N LEU A 50 72.23 -43.12 -17.97
CA LEU A 50 71.16 -42.16 -18.24
C LEU A 50 70.66 -41.53 -16.96
N TYR A 51 70.51 -42.26 -15.87
CA TYR A 51 70.08 -41.72 -14.57
C TYR A 51 71.09 -40.70 -14.02
N LYS A 52 72.39 -41.01 -14.10
CA LYS A 52 73.46 -40.09 -13.69
C LYS A 52 73.53 -38.86 -14.59
N GLU A 53 73.31 -38.98 -15.86
CA GLU A 53 73.22 -37.87 -16.79
C GLU A 53 72.05 -36.99 -16.45
N TYR A 54 70.87 -37.56 -16.18
CA TYR A 54 69.67 -36.84 -15.73
C TYR A 54 69.95 -36.08 -14.44
N MET A 55 70.53 -36.70 -13.43
CA MET A 55 70.87 -36.06 -12.15
C MET A 55 71.84 -34.90 -12.32
N LEU A 56 72.87 -35.08 -13.21
CA LEU A 56 73.83 -34.03 -13.52
C LEU A 56 73.22 -32.84 -14.19
N TYR A 57 72.33 -33.01 -15.20
CA TYR A 57 71.60 -31.89 -15.84
C TYR A 57 70.72 -31.19 -14.86
N ARG A 58 70.09 -31.90 -13.92
CA ARG A 58 69.34 -31.27 -12.83
C ARG A 58 70.22 -30.39 -11.94
N GLN A 59 71.40 -30.87 -11.58
CA GLN A 59 72.33 -30.14 -10.74
C GLN A 59 72.90 -28.90 -11.46
N MET A 60 73.02 -28.95 -12.76
CA MET A 60 73.41 -27.82 -13.60
C MET A 60 72.28 -26.82 -13.89
N ASN A 61 71.05 -27.08 -13.45
CA ASN A 61 69.89 -26.35 -13.81
C ASN A 61 69.58 -26.32 -15.33
N GLU A 62 70.06 -27.35 -16.05
CA GLU A 62 69.78 -27.54 -17.47
C GLU A 62 68.46 -28.33 -17.63
N ASP A 63 67.35 -27.68 -17.31
CA ASP A 63 66.02 -28.32 -17.22
C ASP A 63 65.58 -29.01 -18.52
N ASP A 64 65.90 -28.45 -19.69
CA ASP A 64 65.54 -29.02 -21.00
C ASP A 64 66.29 -30.31 -21.29
N LEU A 65 67.62 -30.34 -20.98
CA LEU A 65 68.46 -31.53 -21.13
C LEU A 65 68.06 -32.61 -20.13
N ALA A 66 67.82 -32.24 -18.89
CA ALA A 66 67.32 -33.13 -17.87
C ALA A 66 66.04 -33.82 -18.31
N TYR A 67 65.01 -32.96 -18.77
CA TYR A 67 63.74 -33.49 -19.25
C TYR A 67 63.89 -34.44 -20.46
N SER A 68 64.73 -34.08 -21.45
CA SER A 68 64.95 -34.92 -22.64
C SER A 68 65.56 -36.26 -22.27
N THR A 69 66.53 -36.29 -21.31
CA THR A 69 67.16 -37.52 -20.81
C THR A 69 66.13 -38.35 -20.02
N LEU A 70 65.32 -37.72 -19.14
CA LEU A 70 64.29 -38.43 -18.38
C LEU A 70 63.22 -39.01 -19.30
N LYS A 71 62.84 -38.30 -20.35
CA LYS A 71 61.84 -38.75 -21.35
C LYS A 71 62.41 -40.00 -22.07
N LYS A 72 63.65 -39.97 -22.49
CA LYS A 72 64.30 -41.12 -23.10
C LYS A 72 64.33 -42.32 -22.15
N MET A 73 64.68 -42.12 -20.88
CA MET A 73 64.60 -43.15 -19.86
C MET A 73 63.24 -43.76 -19.69
N TYR A 74 62.21 -42.93 -19.64
CA TYR A 74 60.87 -43.38 -19.49
C TYR A 74 60.31 -44.14 -20.71
N GLU A 75 60.68 -43.75 -21.92
CA GLU A 75 60.34 -44.51 -23.14
C GLU A 75 60.98 -45.93 -23.17
N MET A 76 62.12 -46.09 -22.53
CA MET A 76 62.86 -47.39 -22.47
C MET A 76 62.49 -48.25 -21.26
N TYR A 77 62.11 -47.60 -20.14
CA TYR A 77 61.88 -48.26 -18.86
C TYR A 77 60.57 -47.75 -18.24
N PRO A 78 59.39 -47.88 -18.93
CA PRO A 78 58.18 -47.31 -18.52
C PRO A 78 57.55 -47.87 -17.23
N ASP A 79 57.97 -49.05 -16.81
CA ASP A 79 57.49 -49.73 -15.60
C ASP A 79 58.48 -49.57 -14.42
N ASP A 80 59.51 -48.78 -14.59
CA ASP A 80 60.42 -48.48 -13.50
C ASP A 80 59.90 -47.44 -12.58
N TYR A 81 59.74 -47.77 -11.31
CA TYR A 81 59.07 -46.87 -10.33
C TYR A 81 59.77 -45.51 -10.18
N ASP A 82 61.16 -45.53 -10.02
CA ASP A 82 61.88 -44.27 -9.80
C ASP A 82 61.85 -43.34 -11.02
N ILE A 83 62.00 -43.96 -12.23
CA ILE A 83 61.85 -43.18 -13.49
C ILE A 83 60.44 -42.63 -13.67
N THR A 84 59.42 -43.42 -13.39
CA THR A 84 58.06 -43.04 -13.50
C THR A 84 57.73 -41.98 -12.48
N LEU A 85 58.25 -42.08 -11.25
CA LEU A 85 58.06 -41.03 -10.21
C LEU A 85 58.72 -39.71 -10.61
N ALA A 86 59.97 -39.77 -11.12
CA ALA A 86 60.68 -38.59 -11.61
C ALA A 86 59.95 -37.92 -12.78
N MET A 87 59.41 -38.71 -13.72
CA MET A 87 58.64 -38.22 -14.84
C MET A 87 57.33 -37.58 -14.36
N SER A 88 56.63 -38.18 -13.41
CA SER A 88 55.46 -37.70 -12.77
C SER A 88 55.70 -36.38 -12.06
N ALA A 89 56.83 -36.24 -11.35
CA ALA A 89 57.20 -34.94 -10.73
C ALA A 89 57.40 -33.83 -11.76
N GLN A 90 57.97 -34.14 -12.95
CA GLN A 90 58.08 -33.15 -14.03
C GLN A 90 56.71 -32.78 -14.63
N HIS A 91 55.86 -33.77 -14.82
CA HIS A 91 54.45 -33.49 -15.26
C HIS A 91 53.73 -32.66 -14.25
N MET A 92 53.86 -32.92 -12.94
CA MET A 92 53.21 -32.10 -11.88
C MET A 92 53.76 -30.67 -11.87
N LYS A 93 55.12 -30.50 -11.90
CA LYS A 93 55.71 -29.15 -11.98
C LYS A 93 55.22 -28.37 -13.19
N LYS A 94 55.12 -29.03 -14.36
CA LYS A 94 54.59 -28.41 -15.56
C LYS A 94 53.10 -28.09 -15.45
N ALA A 95 52.33 -28.99 -14.89
CA ALA A 95 50.89 -28.76 -14.65
C ALA A 95 50.67 -27.56 -13.72
N GLU A 96 51.43 -27.50 -12.61
CA GLU A 96 51.32 -26.37 -11.65
C GLU A 96 51.61 -25.03 -12.34
N LYS A 97 52.68 -24.93 -13.10
CA LYS A 97 53.02 -23.73 -13.86
C LYS A 97 51.94 -23.34 -14.86
N LEU A 98 51.33 -24.31 -15.55
CA LEU A 98 50.23 -24.08 -16.48
C LEU A 98 48.94 -23.64 -15.74
N MET A 99 48.66 -24.22 -14.57
CA MET A 99 47.54 -23.84 -13.73
C MET A 99 47.68 -22.41 -13.16
N GLU A 100 48.88 -22.03 -12.72
CA GLU A 100 49.22 -20.66 -12.32
C GLU A 100 48.96 -19.65 -13.44
N LEU A 101 49.21 -20.03 -14.70
CA LEU A 101 48.89 -19.20 -15.88
C LEU A 101 47.42 -19.29 -16.32
N GLY A 102 46.60 -20.07 -15.63
CA GLY A 102 45.19 -20.27 -15.98
C GLY A 102 44.97 -21.21 -17.18
N LEU A 103 45.99 -21.90 -17.65
CA LEU A 103 45.98 -22.81 -18.82
C LEU A 103 45.55 -24.23 -18.41
N TYR A 104 44.36 -24.34 -17.80
CA TYR A 104 43.88 -25.61 -17.22
C TYR A 104 43.71 -26.75 -18.24
N ALA A 105 43.31 -26.40 -19.48
CA ALA A 105 43.15 -27.41 -20.53
C ALA A 105 44.51 -28.07 -20.93
N GLU A 106 45.60 -27.30 -20.89
CA GLU A 106 46.93 -27.78 -21.16
C GLU A 106 47.53 -28.49 -19.96
N ALA A 107 47.18 -28.07 -18.74
CA ALA A 107 47.61 -28.70 -17.49
C ALA A 107 47.00 -30.10 -17.29
N LEU A 108 45.76 -30.29 -17.67
CA LEU A 108 45.01 -31.53 -17.39
C LEU A 108 45.66 -32.82 -17.88
N PRO A 109 46.18 -32.93 -19.14
CA PRO A 109 46.84 -34.14 -19.59
C PRO A 109 48.03 -34.50 -18.74
N HIS A 110 48.77 -33.53 -18.21
CA HIS A 110 49.92 -33.74 -17.34
C HIS A 110 49.51 -34.29 -15.97
N VAL A 111 48.45 -33.80 -15.41
CA VAL A 111 47.87 -34.25 -14.13
C VAL A 111 47.31 -35.67 -14.27
N LEU A 112 46.54 -35.93 -15.34
CA LEU A 112 45.96 -37.25 -15.59
C LEU A 112 47.05 -38.33 -15.86
N PHE A 113 48.18 -37.96 -16.47
CA PHE A 113 49.34 -38.87 -16.60
C PHE A 113 49.76 -39.38 -15.21
N VAL A 114 49.90 -38.50 -14.23
CA VAL A 114 50.34 -38.85 -12.88
C VAL A 114 49.28 -39.71 -12.16
N SER A 115 48.03 -39.34 -12.21
CA SER A 115 46.96 -40.09 -11.55
C SER A 115 46.79 -41.52 -12.11
N GLN A 116 47.10 -41.75 -13.39
CA GLN A 116 46.97 -43.03 -14.02
C GLN A 116 48.22 -43.95 -13.77
N LYS A 117 49.36 -43.34 -13.48
CA LYS A 117 50.63 -44.10 -13.30
C LYS A 117 50.96 -44.53 -11.87
N HIS A 118 50.39 -43.80 -10.90
CA HIS A 118 50.63 -44.03 -9.48
C HIS A 118 49.34 -44.44 -8.74
N VAL A 119 48.65 -45.44 -9.28
CA VAL A 119 47.37 -45.92 -8.71
C VAL A 119 47.49 -46.42 -7.28
N ASP A 120 48.65 -47.06 -6.97
CA ASP A 120 48.92 -47.64 -5.64
C ASP A 120 49.65 -46.69 -4.68
N ASP A 121 50.01 -45.48 -5.12
CA ASP A 121 50.67 -44.46 -4.31
C ASP A 121 49.63 -43.39 -3.91
N ASN A 122 49.05 -43.53 -2.74
CA ASN A 122 47.96 -42.66 -2.26
C ASN A 122 48.36 -41.18 -2.17
N GLU A 123 49.61 -40.86 -1.83
CA GLU A 123 50.04 -39.46 -1.70
C GLU A 123 50.16 -38.78 -3.07
N VAL A 124 50.90 -39.42 -4.00
CA VAL A 124 51.11 -38.89 -5.36
C VAL A 124 49.81 -38.89 -6.16
N ASN A 125 49.03 -39.96 -6.06
CA ASN A 125 47.77 -40.12 -6.76
C ASN A 125 46.69 -39.14 -6.25
N GLY A 126 46.56 -38.99 -4.91
CA GLY A 126 45.62 -38.06 -4.29
C GLY A 126 45.87 -36.62 -4.71
N ALA A 127 47.13 -36.16 -4.66
CA ALA A 127 47.50 -34.82 -5.11
C ALA A 127 47.22 -34.59 -6.62
N ALA A 128 47.41 -35.62 -7.45
CA ALA A 128 47.11 -35.55 -8.87
C ALA A 128 45.58 -35.44 -9.12
N TRP A 129 44.78 -36.29 -8.47
CA TRP A 129 43.33 -36.22 -8.60
C TRP A 129 42.76 -34.91 -8.13
N GLU A 130 43.28 -34.30 -7.03
CA GLU A 130 42.84 -32.97 -6.59
C GLU A 130 43.13 -31.88 -7.62
N LYS A 131 44.33 -31.92 -8.26
CA LYS A 131 44.64 -30.96 -9.34
C LYS A 131 43.77 -31.21 -10.58
N ALA A 132 43.45 -32.44 -10.94
CA ALA A 132 42.55 -32.80 -12.02
C ALA A 132 41.15 -32.24 -11.74
N LEU A 133 40.64 -32.43 -10.53
CA LEU A 133 39.37 -31.85 -10.06
C LEU A 133 39.38 -30.32 -10.21
N SER A 134 40.46 -29.67 -9.76
CA SER A 134 40.61 -28.22 -9.90
C SER A 134 40.62 -27.78 -11.37
N CYS A 135 41.32 -28.50 -12.27
CA CYS A 135 41.31 -28.23 -13.71
C CYS A 135 39.88 -28.32 -14.29
N TYR A 136 39.15 -29.38 -13.99
CA TYR A 136 37.78 -29.55 -14.48
C TYR A 136 36.82 -28.45 -13.97
N ILE A 137 36.91 -28.06 -12.69
CA ILE A 137 36.13 -26.99 -12.12
C ILE A 137 36.40 -25.66 -12.85
N ASN A 138 37.68 -25.30 -13.03
CA ASN A 138 38.07 -24.05 -13.67
C ASN A 138 37.70 -24.00 -15.18
N MET A 139 37.70 -25.14 -15.84
CA MET A 139 37.21 -25.31 -17.21
C MET A 139 35.70 -25.38 -17.32
N LYS A 140 34.96 -25.31 -16.19
CA LYS A 140 33.50 -25.46 -16.10
C LYS A 140 33.00 -26.82 -16.62
N ARG A 141 33.84 -27.84 -16.58
CA ARG A 141 33.49 -29.22 -16.94
C ARG A 141 32.99 -29.94 -15.70
N TYR A 142 31.82 -29.54 -15.23
CA TYR A 142 31.31 -29.93 -13.91
C TYR A 142 30.93 -31.43 -13.81
N ASN A 143 30.49 -32.06 -14.91
CA ASN A 143 30.17 -33.48 -14.91
C ASN A 143 31.43 -34.32 -14.70
N GLU A 144 32.52 -33.94 -15.38
CA GLU A 144 33.82 -34.61 -15.21
C GLU A 144 34.42 -34.27 -13.84
N ALA A 145 34.20 -33.09 -13.34
CA ALA A 145 34.58 -32.73 -11.97
C ALA A 145 33.89 -33.63 -10.94
N LEU A 146 32.59 -33.88 -11.08
CA LEU A 146 31.85 -34.81 -10.21
C LEU A 146 32.37 -36.23 -10.30
N ALA A 147 32.58 -36.73 -11.52
CA ALA A 147 33.16 -38.08 -11.72
C ALA A 147 34.58 -38.22 -11.12
N THR A 148 35.38 -37.16 -11.22
CA THR A 148 36.70 -37.11 -10.57
C THR A 148 36.57 -37.12 -9.04
N LEU A 149 35.61 -36.37 -8.50
CA LEU A 149 35.36 -36.36 -7.07
C LEU A 149 34.84 -37.71 -6.57
N ASP A 150 34.00 -38.42 -7.36
CA ASP A 150 33.59 -39.80 -7.05
C ASP A 150 34.79 -40.74 -7.00
N THR A 151 35.73 -40.58 -7.92
CA THR A 151 36.97 -41.34 -7.91
C THR A 151 37.82 -41.06 -6.65
N ILE A 152 37.95 -39.77 -6.27
CA ILE A 152 38.68 -39.38 -5.06
C ILE A 152 38.01 -40.01 -3.83
N THR A 153 36.71 -39.90 -3.67
CA THR A 153 35.99 -40.41 -2.49
C THR A 153 35.99 -41.95 -2.42
N LEU A 154 36.10 -42.65 -3.57
CA LEU A 154 36.22 -44.09 -3.61
C LEU A 154 37.61 -44.58 -3.15
N HIS A 155 38.67 -43.90 -3.56
CA HIS A 155 40.07 -44.28 -3.22
C HIS A 155 40.53 -43.70 -1.89
N PHE A 156 39.92 -42.56 -1.48
CA PHE A 156 40.23 -41.84 -0.24
C PHE A 156 38.94 -41.64 0.56
N PRO A 157 38.43 -42.64 1.28
CA PRO A 157 37.15 -42.52 2.03
C PRO A 157 37.15 -41.42 3.08
N ASP A 158 38.33 -41.11 3.64
CA ASP A 158 38.51 -40.06 4.66
C ASP A 158 38.74 -38.65 4.06
N TYR A 159 38.34 -38.43 2.79
CA TYR A 159 38.52 -37.15 2.13
C TYR A 159 37.53 -36.10 2.67
N GLU A 160 37.97 -35.35 3.68
CA GLU A 160 37.17 -34.43 4.46
C GLU A 160 36.45 -33.35 3.63
N ASN A 161 37.07 -32.90 2.54
CA ASN A 161 36.50 -31.84 1.69
C ASN A 161 35.53 -32.34 0.59
N GLY A 162 35.24 -33.62 0.54
CA GLY A 162 34.43 -34.21 -0.53
C GLY A 162 33.03 -33.60 -0.64
N THR A 163 32.31 -33.49 0.47
CA THR A 163 30.96 -32.90 0.55
C THR A 163 30.95 -31.42 0.16
N LEU A 164 31.93 -30.64 0.66
CA LEU A 164 32.01 -29.19 0.35
C LEU A 164 32.29 -28.98 -1.15
N LYS A 165 33.25 -29.73 -1.74
CA LYS A 165 33.53 -29.62 -3.18
C LYS A 165 32.37 -30.07 -4.05
N ARG A 166 31.68 -31.14 -3.67
CA ARG A 166 30.44 -31.61 -4.37
C ARG A 166 29.35 -30.58 -4.35
N ALA A 167 29.07 -29.99 -3.20
CA ALA A 167 28.09 -28.94 -3.05
C ALA A 167 28.44 -27.70 -3.91
N PHE A 168 29.73 -27.31 -3.89
CA PHE A 168 30.21 -26.21 -4.74
C PHE A 168 29.99 -26.49 -6.24
N ILE A 169 30.32 -27.70 -6.70
CA ILE A 169 30.17 -28.11 -8.12
C ILE A 169 28.69 -28.11 -8.49
N LEU A 170 27.80 -28.63 -7.65
CA LEU A 170 26.36 -28.67 -7.87
C LEU A 170 25.79 -27.23 -7.97
N ASP A 171 26.24 -26.32 -7.12
CA ASP A 171 25.84 -24.92 -7.20
C ASP A 171 26.26 -24.29 -8.54
N LYS A 172 27.49 -24.55 -9.01
CA LYS A 172 27.97 -24.09 -10.33
C LYS A 172 27.22 -24.68 -11.52
N MET A 173 26.51 -25.79 -11.30
CA MET A 173 25.62 -26.42 -12.28
C MET A 173 24.15 -25.87 -12.18
N ASP A 174 23.89 -24.78 -11.44
CA ASP A 174 22.55 -24.28 -11.10
C ASP A 174 21.65 -25.28 -10.35
N LYS A 175 22.27 -26.28 -9.68
CA LYS A 175 21.62 -27.29 -8.84
C LYS A 175 21.76 -26.95 -7.36
N THR A 176 21.55 -25.70 -7.02
CA THR A 176 21.75 -25.18 -5.64
C THR A 176 20.86 -25.91 -4.62
N GLU A 177 19.64 -26.32 -5.00
CA GLU A 177 18.76 -27.08 -4.11
C GLU A 177 19.33 -28.46 -3.76
N GLU A 178 19.92 -29.15 -4.74
CA GLU A 178 20.61 -30.44 -4.51
C GLU A 178 21.84 -30.25 -3.59
N ALA A 179 22.57 -29.17 -3.78
CA ALA A 179 23.73 -28.83 -2.95
C ALA A 179 23.31 -28.52 -1.49
N LEU A 180 22.21 -27.78 -1.28
CA LEU A 180 21.66 -27.51 0.05
C LEU A 180 21.19 -28.79 0.74
N GLN A 181 20.53 -29.70 0.02
CA GLN A 181 20.12 -31.01 0.57
C GLN A 181 21.32 -31.87 0.96
N LEU A 182 22.41 -31.82 0.19
CA LEU A 182 23.65 -32.53 0.51
C LEU A 182 24.23 -32.05 1.84
N TYR A 183 24.25 -30.71 2.07
CA TYR A 183 24.69 -30.17 3.36
C TYR A 183 23.78 -30.61 4.51
N LEU A 184 22.44 -30.58 4.33
CA LEU A 184 21.51 -31.03 5.37
C LEU A 184 21.77 -32.50 5.76
N SER A 185 21.96 -33.39 4.77
CA SER A 185 22.29 -34.78 5.02
C SER A 185 23.63 -34.95 5.74
N ALA A 186 24.63 -34.14 5.37
CA ALA A 186 25.94 -34.17 6.03
C ALA A 186 25.85 -33.65 7.48
N ILE A 187 25.07 -32.61 7.75
CA ILE A 187 24.82 -32.06 9.11
C ILE A 187 24.17 -33.10 10.01
N GLU A 188 23.24 -33.90 9.48
CA GLU A 188 22.55 -34.96 10.25
C GLU A 188 23.44 -36.13 10.59
N GLN A 189 24.46 -36.44 9.76
CA GLN A 189 25.33 -37.61 9.86
C GLN A 189 26.67 -37.32 10.55
N SER A 190 27.05 -36.05 10.70
CA SER A 190 28.34 -35.63 11.24
C SER A 190 28.35 -35.52 12.77
N ASP A 191 29.55 -35.64 13.35
CA ASP A 191 29.81 -35.26 14.73
C ASP A 191 29.69 -33.74 14.95
N GLU A 192 29.85 -33.30 16.20
CA GLU A 192 29.63 -31.90 16.58
C GLU A 192 30.65 -30.95 15.93
N ASP A 193 31.89 -31.37 15.79
CA ASP A 193 32.96 -30.55 15.20
C ASP A 193 32.74 -30.35 13.70
N MET A 194 32.50 -31.41 12.94
CA MET A 194 32.24 -31.35 11.51
C MET A 194 30.89 -30.67 11.19
N ARG A 195 29.90 -30.83 12.06
CA ARG A 195 28.60 -30.19 11.93
C ARG A 195 28.72 -28.67 11.80
N ILE A 196 29.58 -28.04 12.60
CA ILE A 196 29.79 -26.58 12.54
C ILE A 196 30.26 -26.15 11.14
N PHE A 197 31.22 -26.90 10.54
CA PHE A 197 31.72 -26.61 9.19
C PHE A 197 30.64 -26.76 8.13
N TYR A 198 29.82 -27.79 8.21
CA TYR A 198 28.70 -27.97 7.27
C TYR A 198 27.61 -26.93 7.44
N VAL A 199 27.29 -26.45 8.66
CA VAL A 199 26.39 -25.37 8.90
C VAL A 199 26.88 -24.04 8.30
N ILE A 200 28.18 -23.76 8.42
CA ILE A 200 28.79 -22.58 7.79
C ILE A 200 28.67 -22.68 6.26
N GLY A 201 29.05 -23.82 5.67
CA GLY A 201 28.94 -24.04 4.23
C GLY A 201 27.49 -23.98 3.73
N TYR A 202 26.55 -24.50 4.51
CA TYR A 202 25.14 -24.37 4.22
C TYR A 202 24.69 -22.88 4.21
N GLU A 203 25.08 -22.10 5.21
CA GLU A 203 24.78 -20.69 5.31
C GLU A 203 25.35 -19.88 4.14
N GLU A 204 26.63 -20.12 3.78
CA GLU A 204 27.29 -19.47 2.65
C GLU A 204 26.57 -19.71 1.32
N LEU A 205 25.95 -20.88 1.15
CA LEU A 205 25.21 -21.24 -0.05
C LEU A 205 23.74 -20.81 0.04
N ALA A 206 23.10 -20.97 1.20
CA ALA A 206 21.67 -20.66 1.40
C ALA A 206 21.39 -19.16 1.29
N VAL A 207 22.26 -18.30 1.83
CA VAL A 207 22.03 -16.85 1.83
C VAL A 207 21.93 -16.27 0.41
N PRO A 208 22.86 -16.51 -0.53
CA PRO A 208 22.72 -16.08 -1.92
C PRO A 208 21.50 -16.69 -2.62
N TYR A 209 21.20 -17.96 -2.33
CA TYR A 209 20.02 -18.64 -2.88
C TYR A 209 18.71 -18.01 -2.41
N ILE A 210 18.57 -17.75 -1.11
CA ILE A 210 17.40 -17.06 -0.54
C ILE A 210 17.23 -15.68 -1.18
N LYS A 211 18.34 -14.93 -1.33
CA LYS A 211 18.33 -13.64 -2.01
C LYS A 211 17.82 -13.75 -3.46
N LYS A 212 18.34 -14.71 -4.23
CA LYS A 212 17.88 -15.00 -5.61
C LYS A 212 16.38 -15.31 -5.65
N CYS A 213 15.89 -16.12 -4.71
CA CYS A 213 14.46 -16.43 -4.58
C CYS A 213 13.62 -15.18 -4.26
N MET A 214 14.09 -14.31 -3.37
CA MET A 214 13.40 -13.06 -3.05
C MET A 214 13.32 -12.11 -4.25
N GLU A 215 14.42 -11.94 -4.98
CA GLU A 215 14.49 -11.11 -6.19
C GLU A 215 13.60 -11.65 -7.32
N ALA A 216 13.47 -12.98 -7.43
CA ALA A 216 12.58 -13.65 -8.37
C ALA A 216 11.11 -13.68 -7.94
N GLY A 217 10.75 -13.12 -6.77
CA GLY A 217 9.39 -13.16 -6.23
C GLY A 217 8.96 -14.53 -5.68
N ALA A 218 9.87 -15.51 -5.58
CA ALA A 218 9.60 -16.83 -5.01
C ALA A 218 9.64 -16.80 -3.47
N THR A 219 8.86 -15.93 -2.87
CA THR A 219 8.89 -15.60 -1.43
C THR A 219 8.66 -16.82 -0.53
N LYS A 220 7.82 -17.77 -0.95
CA LYS A 220 7.56 -18.98 -0.18
C LYS A 220 8.82 -19.85 -0.07
N LYS A 221 9.54 -20.06 -1.18
CA LYS A 221 10.81 -20.79 -1.20
C LYS A 221 11.86 -20.10 -0.34
N ALA A 222 11.99 -18.77 -0.48
CA ALA A 222 12.89 -17.97 0.33
C ALA A 222 12.61 -18.11 1.83
N TYR A 223 11.35 -18.11 2.21
CA TYR A 223 10.91 -18.30 3.59
C TYR A 223 11.28 -19.70 4.10
N GLU A 224 10.94 -20.76 3.36
CA GLU A 224 11.23 -22.15 3.74
C GLU A 224 12.73 -22.37 3.95
N GLU A 225 13.56 -21.79 3.12
CA GLU A 225 15.00 -21.93 3.24
C GLU A 225 15.59 -21.07 4.37
N ALA A 226 15.06 -19.84 4.56
CA ALA A 226 15.48 -18.97 5.66
C ALA A 226 15.18 -19.59 7.04
N ILE A 227 14.03 -20.23 7.22
CA ILE A 227 13.70 -20.89 8.51
C ILE A 227 14.55 -22.12 8.77
N LYS A 228 14.95 -22.87 7.72
CA LYS A 228 15.92 -23.97 7.86
C LYS A 228 17.27 -23.43 8.33
N LEU A 229 17.75 -22.36 7.68
CA LEU A 229 18.99 -21.72 8.07
C LEU A 229 18.94 -21.26 9.54
N VAL A 230 17.88 -20.57 9.96
CA VAL A 230 17.70 -20.12 11.35
C VAL A 230 17.55 -21.29 12.32
N SER A 231 17.04 -22.45 11.90
CA SER A 231 16.96 -23.64 12.73
C SER A 231 18.34 -24.28 12.95
N LEU A 232 19.22 -24.20 11.98
CA LEU A 232 20.60 -24.71 12.03
C LEU A 232 21.54 -23.75 12.75
N ASN A 233 21.43 -22.47 12.43
CA ASN A 233 22.17 -21.38 13.07
C ASN A 233 21.19 -20.31 13.60
N PRO A 234 20.74 -20.42 14.85
CA PRO A 234 19.81 -19.48 15.44
C PRO A 234 20.29 -18.03 15.53
N SER A 235 21.60 -17.83 15.44
CA SER A 235 22.23 -16.51 15.46
C SER A 235 22.58 -15.96 14.07
N SER A 236 22.20 -16.64 12.99
CA SER A 236 22.45 -16.11 11.63
C SER A 236 21.71 -14.81 11.41
N ASP A 237 22.44 -13.69 11.30
CA ASP A 237 21.85 -12.36 11.07
C ASP A 237 21.10 -12.31 9.75
N LEU A 238 21.72 -12.79 8.66
CA LEU A 238 21.08 -12.82 7.34
C LEU A 238 19.90 -13.80 7.29
N GLY A 239 20.03 -14.96 7.93
CA GLY A 239 18.93 -15.91 8.06
C GLY A 239 17.72 -15.30 8.75
N LEU A 240 17.92 -14.63 9.88
CA LEU A 240 16.86 -13.93 10.61
C LEU A 240 16.23 -12.79 9.80
N ARG A 241 17.04 -11.98 9.12
CA ARG A 241 16.55 -10.89 8.27
C ARG A 241 15.66 -11.43 7.14
N TYR A 242 16.08 -12.51 6.48
CA TYR A 242 15.28 -13.13 5.42
C TYR A 242 14.01 -13.80 5.98
N ALA A 243 14.09 -14.49 7.11
CA ALA A 243 12.94 -15.10 7.76
C ALA A 243 11.89 -14.04 8.13
N ILE A 244 12.30 -12.90 8.70
CA ILE A 244 11.44 -11.78 9.03
C ILE A 244 10.81 -11.18 7.77
N ASN A 245 11.62 -10.83 6.76
CA ASN A 245 11.11 -10.16 5.57
C ASN A 245 10.16 -11.06 4.77
N SER A 246 10.51 -12.33 4.58
CA SER A 246 9.66 -13.29 3.85
C SER A 246 8.39 -13.66 4.61
N SER A 247 8.45 -13.83 5.94
CA SER A 247 7.24 -14.04 6.75
C SER A 247 6.29 -12.86 6.69
N GLY A 248 6.81 -11.63 6.72
CA GLY A 248 6.02 -10.41 6.56
C GLY A 248 5.31 -10.35 5.21
N LEU A 249 6.02 -10.64 4.10
CA LEU A 249 5.45 -10.68 2.76
C LEU A 249 4.40 -11.78 2.58
N LEU A 250 4.53 -12.90 3.28
CA LEU A 250 3.57 -14.00 3.27
C LEU A 250 2.40 -13.82 4.24
N GLY A 251 2.38 -12.75 5.02
CA GLY A 251 1.36 -12.51 6.04
C GLY A 251 1.43 -13.44 7.25
N LYS A 252 2.57 -14.12 7.45
CA LYS A 252 2.81 -15.01 8.60
C LYS A 252 3.30 -14.20 9.80
N TYR A 253 2.38 -13.46 10.41
CA TYR A 253 2.72 -12.44 11.40
C TYR A 253 3.25 -13.00 12.73
N ASP A 254 2.82 -14.19 13.13
CA ASP A 254 3.32 -14.83 14.35
C ASP A 254 4.80 -15.24 14.20
N GLU A 255 5.17 -15.75 13.04
CA GLU A 255 6.57 -16.03 12.70
C GLU A 255 7.39 -14.75 12.55
N PHE A 256 6.82 -13.73 11.92
CA PHE A 256 7.45 -12.41 11.84
C PHE A 256 7.81 -11.88 13.25
N GLU A 257 6.89 -11.94 14.19
CA GLU A 257 7.12 -11.50 15.58
C GLU A 257 8.15 -12.39 16.28
N LYS A 258 8.03 -13.72 16.15
CA LYS A 258 8.97 -14.70 16.71
C LYS A 258 10.41 -14.40 16.28
N TYR A 259 10.66 -14.30 14.98
CA TYR A 259 12.01 -14.07 14.46
C TYR A 259 12.51 -12.66 14.76
N THR A 260 11.61 -11.67 14.82
CA THR A 260 11.97 -10.32 15.27
C THR A 260 12.44 -10.32 16.73
N ALA A 261 11.74 -11.01 17.63
CA ALA A 261 12.14 -11.15 19.02
C ALA A 261 13.47 -11.91 19.15
N GLN A 262 13.67 -12.97 18.37
CA GLN A 262 14.93 -13.72 18.31
C GLN A 262 16.08 -12.82 17.84
N GLY A 263 15.87 -12.02 16.79
CA GLY A 263 16.86 -11.07 16.28
C GLY A 263 17.25 -10.01 17.32
N ILE A 264 16.29 -9.48 18.07
CA ILE A 264 16.57 -8.54 19.17
C ILE A 264 17.38 -9.20 20.28
N ASN A 265 17.12 -10.48 20.58
CA ASN A 265 17.86 -11.19 21.61
C ASN A 265 19.34 -11.37 21.24
N TYR A 266 19.65 -11.70 20.00
CA TYR A 266 21.03 -11.86 19.54
C TYR A 266 21.72 -10.52 19.19
N TYR A 267 20.93 -9.56 18.67
CA TYR A 267 21.43 -8.28 18.13
C TYR A 267 20.63 -7.09 18.71
N PRO A 268 20.70 -6.84 20.02
CA PRO A 268 19.87 -5.83 20.70
C PRO A 268 20.12 -4.40 20.22
N GLU A 269 21.31 -4.14 19.67
CA GLU A 269 21.70 -2.79 19.20
C GLU A 269 21.47 -2.61 17.68
N GLU A 270 21.04 -3.67 16.97
CA GLU A 270 20.90 -3.61 15.50
C GLU A 270 19.61 -2.88 15.11
N PRO A 271 19.70 -1.76 14.38
CA PRO A 271 18.53 -0.93 14.00
C PRO A 271 17.47 -1.68 13.22
N PHE A 272 17.85 -2.62 12.38
CA PHE A 272 16.90 -3.43 11.60
C PHE A 272 15.85 -4.11 12.50
N TYR A 273 16.29 -4.82 13.54
CA TYR A 273 15.36 -5.55 14.40
C TYR A 273 14.51 -4.60 15.25
N GLN A 274 15.07 -3.47 15.65
CA GLN A 274 14.33 -2.42 16.36
C GLN A 274 13.22 -1.82 15.47
N ALA A 275 13.51 -1.57 14.20
CA ALA A 275 12.51 -1.12 13.24
C ALA A 275 11.40 -2.16 13.03
N LYS A 276 11.77 -3.46 12.95
CA LYS A 276 10.77 -4.54 12.83
C LYS A 276 9.92 -4.72 14.10
N ARG A 277 10.47 -4.45 15.29
CA ARG A 277 9.68 -4.41 16.53
C ARG A 277 8.62 -3.32 16.50
N ALA A 278 8.94 -2.17 15.95
CA ALA A 278 7.95 -1.11 15.73
C ALA A 278 6.81 -1.59 14.81
N THR A 279 7.13 -2.31 13.73
CA THR A 279 6.12 -2.90 12.82
C THR A 279 5.18 -3.88 13.55
N VAL A 280 5.69 -4.67 14.51
CA VAL A 280 4.84 -5.54 15.36
C VAL A 280 3.85 -4.71 16.16
N LEU A 281 4.31 -3.61 16.80
CA LEU A 281 3.44 -2.71 17.56
C LEU A 281 2.40 -2.01 16.68
N GLU A 282 2.78 -1.65 15.44
CA GLU A 282 1.87 -1.03 14.46
C GLU A 282 0.75 -1.99 14.04
N ARG A 283 1.06 -3.25 13.81
CA ARG A 283 0.05 -4.29 13.49
C ARG A 283 -1.02 -4.36 14.59
N ASP A 284 -0.61 -4.28 15.84
CA ASP A 284 -1.50 -4.28 16.99
C ASP A 284 -2.21 -2.93 17.21
N LYS A 285 -2.05 -1.98 16.27
CA LYS A 285 -2.57 -0.61 16.35
C LYS A 285 -2.08 0.19 17.56
N ARG A 286 -0.95 -0.23 18.14
CA ARG A 286 -0.28 0.40 19.28
C ARG A 286 0.71 1.47 18.80
N TYR A 287 0.25 2.39 17.95
CA TYR A 287 1.10 3.38 17.27
C TYR A 287 1.84 4.31 18.23
N GLU A 288 1.19 4.70 19.34
CA GLU A 288 1.83 5.52 20.38
C GLU A 288 2.98 4.79 21.05
N ALA A 289 2.74 3.52 21.45
CA ALA A 289 3.79 2.68 22.02
C ALA A 289 4.96 2.46 21.04
N SER A 290 4.68 2.36 19.74
CA SER A 290 5.72 2.28 18.71
C SER A 290 6.57 3.56 18.66
N LEU A 291 5.95 4.73 18.72
CA LEU A 291 6.66 6.02 18.74
C LEU A 291 7.49 6.21 20.02
N GLU A 292 6.93 5.87 21.17
CA GLU A 292 7.65 5.90 22.45
C GLU A 292 8.87 4.98 22.46
N PHE A 293 8.71 3.78 21.89
CA PHE A 293 9.78 2.80 21.74
C PHE A 293 10.88 3.30 20.79
N LEU A 294 10.51 3.86 19.62
CA LEU A 294 11.48 4.30 18.61
C LEU A 294 12.22 5.60 18.98
N LYS A 295 11.62 6.48 19.78
CA LYS A 295 12.17 7.80 20.10
C LYS A 295 13.57 7.76 20.71
N PRO A 296 13.88 6.96 21.76
CA PRO A 296 15.23 6.83 22.28
C PRO A 296 16.21 6.24 21.26
N ILE A 297 15.74 5.30 20.42
CA ILE A 297 16.56 4.68 19.40
C ILE A 297 16.90 5.67 18.28
N LEU A 298 15.93 6.49 17.87
CA LEU A 298 16.12 7.56 16.91
C LEU A 298 17.14 8.60 17.40
N ASN A 299 17.11 8.93 18.69
CA ASN A 299 18.11 9.82 19.29
C ASN A 299 19.52 9.21 19.27
N LYS A 300 19.63 7.89 19.42
CA LYS A 300 20.90 7.15 19.34
C LYS A 300 21.41 7.02 17.89
N TYR A 301 20.50 6.84 16.94
CA TYR A 301 20.80 6.61 15.52
C TYR A 301 20.07 7.62 14.61
N PRO A 302 20.34 8.93 14.72
CA PRO A 302 19.54 9.99 14.09
C PRO A 302 19.62 10.02 12.54
N SER A 303 20.59 9.31 11.96
CA SER A 303 20.78 9.23 10.50
C SER A 303 20.47 7.84 9.94
N ASN A 304 20.00 6.90 10.77
CA ASN A 304 19.71 5.56 10.32
C ASN A 304 18.37 5.54 9.57
N LYS A 305 18.42 5.16 8.27
CA LYS A 305 17.26 5.18 7.38
C LYS A 305 16.15 4.22 7.81
N GLU A 306 16.49 3.08 8.39
CA GLU A 306 15.49 2.09 8.82
C GLU A 306 14.71 2.61 10.03
N ILE A 307 15.39 3.18 11.01
CA ILE A 307 14.75 3.77 12.20
C ILE A 307 13.94 5.00 11.82
N ILE A 308 14.48 5.89 10.99
CA ILE A 308 13.74 7.07 10.48
C ILE A 308 12.50 6.61 9.72
N GLY A 309 12.63 5.58 8.85
CA GLY A 309 11.51 5.03 8.10
C GLY A 309 10.43 4.46 9.00
N ALA A 310 10.80 3.64 10.00
CA ALA A 310 9.87 3.08 10.98
C ALA A 310 9.18 4.18 11.80
N PHE A 311 9.93 5.19 12.26
CA PHE A 311 9.37 6.31 13.00
C PHE A 311 8.40 7.14 12.15
N SER A 312 8.74 7.37 10.87
CA SER A 312 7.89 8.07 9.91
C SER A 312 6.57 7.32 9.68
N GLN A 313 6.64 6.00 9.49
CA GLN A 313 5.49 5.14 9.28
C GLN A 313 4.57 5.08 10.51
N SER A 314 5.14 4.87 11.70
CA SER A 314 4.38 4.90 12.96
C SER A 314 3.72 6.26 13.20
N SER A 315 4.42 7.35 12.85
CA SER A 315 3.90 8.73 12.95
C SER A 315 2.72 8.95 12.01
N GLU A 316 2.79 8.43 10.80
CA GLU A 316 1.72 8.49 9.81
C GLU A 316 0.46 7.77 10.32
N TYR A 317 0.58 6.52 10.76
CA TYR A 317 -0.54 5.76 11.32
C TYR A 317 -1.13 6.42 12.57
N ARG A 318 -0.27 6.95 13.47
CA ARG A 318 -0.75 7.67 14.66
C ARG A 318 -1.50 8.93 14.29
N ALA A 319 -1.00 9.70 13.34
CA ALA A 319 -1.67 10.91 12.86
C ALA A 319 -3.04 10.61 12.24
N LEU A 320 -3.15 9.56 11.43
CA LEU A 320 -4.44 9.12 10.87
C LEU A 320 -5.41 8.66 11.96
N GLN A 321 -4.92 7.96 12.99
CA GLN A 321 -5.73 7.58 14.15
C GLN A 321 -6.26 8.79 14.90
N LEU A 322 -5.41 9.79 15.17
CA LEU A 322 -5.78 11.04 15.84
C LEU A 322 -6.76 11.87 15.00
N THR A 323 -6.58 11.87 13.68
CA THR A 323 -7.50 12.53 12.75
C THR A 323 -8.90 11.91 12.82
N LYS A 324 -9.00 10.58 12.83
CA LYS A 324 -10.28 9.89 13.04
C LYS A 324 -10.90 10.18 14.43
N ALA A 325 -10.06 10.41 15.43
CA ALA A 325 -10.49 10.82 16.76
C ALA A 325 -10.90 12.30 16.87
N LYS A 326 -10.81 13.07 15.74
CA LYS A 326 -11.09 14.52 15.70
C LYS A 326 -10.13 15.33 16.60
N GLU A 327 -8.83 14.94 16.60
CA GLU A 327 -7.73 15.60 17.34
C GLU A 327 -6.63 16.07 16.37
N PRO A 328 -6.95 16.99 15.43
CA PRO A 328 -6.05 17.36 14.33
C PRO A 328 -4.77 18.07 14.82
N GLU A 329 -4.83 18.82 15.90
CA GLU A 329 -3.65 19.52 16.44
C GLU A 329 -2.59 18.54 16.93
N LYS A 330 -3.01 17.46 17.62
CA LYS A 330 -2.10 16.38 18.03
C LYS A 330 -1.56 15.61 16.83
N ALA A 331 -2.41 15.36 15.81
CA ALA A 331 -2.00 14.69 14.58
C ALA A 331 -0.91 15.49 13.85
N LEU A 332 -1.08 16.81 13.72
CA LEU A 332 -0.09 17.71 13.12
C LEU A 332 1.22 17.73 13.90
N ALA A 333 1.17 17.78 15.23
CA ALA A 333 2.37 17.77 16.07
C ALA A 333 3.20 16.49 15.90
N VAL A 334 2.55 15.32 15.78
CA VAL A 334 3.21 14.04 15.50
C VAL A 334 3.91 14.07 14.13
N LEU A 335 3.21 14.55 13.08
CA LEU A 335 3.78 14.65 11.73
C LEU A 335 4.91 15.67 11.64
N ASP A 336 4.78 16.81 12.33
CA ASP A 336 5.81 17.82 12.37
C ASP A 336 7.09 17.30 13.03
N THR A 337 6.94 16.51 14.10
CA THR A 337 8.08 15.83 14.73
C THR A 337 8.76 14.86 13.77
N ALA A 338 8.00 14.05 13.02
CA ALA A 338 8.56 13.11 12.05
C ALA A 338 9.26 13.84 10.89
N LEU A 339 8.70 14.94 10.41
CA LEU A 339 9.29 15.76 9.35
C LEU A 339 10.58 16.47 9.73
N LEU A 340 10.91 16.62 11.03
CA LEU A 340 12.22 17.09 11.46
C LEU A 340 13.34 16.10 11.08
N TYR A 341 13.05 14.81 11.13
CA TYR A 341 14.01 13.74 10.79
C TYR A 341 13.97 13.35 9.32
N ASP A 342 12.80 13.42 8.69
CA ASP A 342 12.59 13.06 7.28
C ASP A 342 11.83 14.16 6.53
N SER A 343 12.48 15.30 6.36
CA SER A 343 11.88 16.52 5.81
C SER A 343 11.41 16.39 4.35
N GLN A 344 11.91 15.42 3.61
CA GLN A 344 11.56 15.19 2.21
C GLN A 344 10.54 14.06 2.02
N ASN A 345 10.07 13.44 3.09
CA ASN A 345 9.11 12.35 3.01
C ASN A 345 7.78 12.80 2.41
N LYS A 346 7.50 12.30 1.19
CA LYS A 346 6.29 12.66 0.44
C LYS A 346 5.01 12.12 1.11
N SER A 347 5.09 10.92 1.73
CA SER A 347 3.95 10.30 2.42
C SER A 347 3.55 11.09 3.66
N LEU A 348 4.51 11.46 4.51
CA LEU A 348 4.24 12.31 5.68
C LEU A 348 3.64 13.67 5.30
N LYS A 349 4.17 14.30 4.24
CA LYS A 349 3.62 15.56 3.71
C LYS A 349 2.19 15.36 3.20
N TYR A 350 1.93 14.29 2.47
CA TYR A 350 0.59 13.95 2.01
C TYR A 350 -0.37 13.73 3.17
N THR A 351 0.01 12.91 4.16
CA THR A 351 -0.79 12.65 5.36
C THR A 351 -1.03 13.94 6.16
N LYS A 352 -0.05 14.86 6.23
CA LYS A 352 -0.26 16.18 6.80
C LYS A 352 -1.35 16.97 6.05
N GLY A 353 -1.37 16.88 4.74
CA GLY A 353 -2.44 17.42 3.90
C GLY A 353 -3.81 16.80 4.22
N VAL A 354 -3.87 15.48 4.42
CA VAL A 354 -5.12 14.79 4.83
C VAL A 354 -5.62 15.26 6.19
N VAL A 355 -4.71 15.51 7.15
CA VAL A 355 -5.09 16.08 8.45
C VAL A 355 -5.66 17.48 8.31
N TYR A 356 -5.04 18.35 7.49
CA TYR A 356 -5.57 19.69 7.21
C TYR A 356 -6.93 19.63 6.54
N GLU A 357 -7.15 18.70 5.61
CA GLU A 357 -8.45 18.50 4.97
C GLU A 357 -9.53 18.11 5.98
N ALA A 358 -9.25 17.14 6.84
CA ALA A 358 -10.16 16.73 7.92
C ALA A 358 -10.46 17.87 8.92
N ASN A 359 -9.53 18.83 9.06
CA ASN A 359 -9.68 20.05 9.85
C ASN A 359 -10.30 21.22 9.06
N ARG A 360 -10.82 20.97 7.85
CA ARG A 360 -11.47 21.97 6.96
C ARG A 360 -10.55 23.12 6.53
N GLN A 361 -9.25 22.88 6.49
CA GLN A 361 -8.25 23.84 6.03
C GLN A 361 -7.81 23.46 4.60
N ALA A 362 -8.69 23.70 3.63
CA ALA A 362 -8.53 23.23 2.26
C ALA A 362 -7.30 23.83 1.54
N ASP A 363 -6.89 25.05 1.89
CA ASP A 363 -5.68 25.71 1.37
C ASP A 363 -4.40 24.98 1.79
N SER A 364 -4.26 24.68 3.09
CA SER A 364 -3.14 23.89 3.61
C SER A 364 -3.19 22.45 3.08
N ALA A 365 -4.38 21.84 3.03
CA ALA A 365 -4.57 20.50 2.47
C ALA A 365 -4.08 20.44 1.01
N TYR A 366 -4.53 21.36 0.16
CA TYR A 366 -4.10 21.43 -1.22
C TYR A 366 -2.60 21.66 -1.37
N TYR A 367 -2.02 22.58 -0.56
CA TYR A 367 -0.58 22.86 -0.57
C TYR A 367 0.27 21.62 -0.34
N TYR A 368 -0.09 20.79 0.65
CA TYR A 368 0.66 19.59 0.98
C TYR A 368 0.37 18.41 0.04
N GLN A 369 -0.87 18.26 -0.44
CA GLN A 369 -1.26 17.11 -1.27
C GLN A 369 -0.87 17.25 -2.74
N LYS A 370 -0.80 18.47 -3.31
CA LYS A 370 -0.57 18.71 -4.74
C LYS A 370 0.75 18.13 -5.28
N TYR A 371 1.73 17.87 -4.43
CA TYR A 371 3.04 17.30 -4.80
C TYR A 371 3.10 15.78 -4.63
N TYR A 372 2.03 15.16 -4.19
CA TYR A 372 1.95 13.70 -4.13
C TYR A 372 1.84 13.12 -5.54
N GLU A 373 2.57 12.04 -5.78
CA GLU A 373 2.58 11.32 -7.05
C GLU A 373 1.79 10.01 -6.90
N PRO A 374 0.50 9.99 -7.27
CA PRO A 374 -0.31 8.79 -7.19
C PRO A 374 0.11 7.78 -8.25
N SER A 375 -0.30 6.52 -8.08
CA SER A 375 -0.17 5.50 -9.12
C SER A 375 -0.96 5.90 -10.39
N ILE A 376 -0.61 5.32 -11.54
CA ILE A 376 -1.31 5.57 -12.83
C ILE A 376 -2.82 5.30 -12.70
N MET A 377 -3.19 4.27 -11.95
CA MET A 377 -4.61 3.90 -11.73
C MET A 377 -5.35 4.93 -10.89
N GLU A 378 -4.68 5.57 -9.93
CA GLU A 378 -5.26 6.56 -9.01
C GLU A 378 -5.17 7.99 -9.54
N TYR A 379 -4.37 8.24 -10.57
CA TYR A 379 -4.07 9.59 -11.05
C TYR A 379 -5.33 10.42 -11.35
N ARG A 380 -6.31 9.83 -12.05
CA ARG A 380 -7.55 10.54 -12.42
C ARG A 380 -8.40 10.88 -11.19
N SER A 381 -8.55 9.96 -10.26
CA SER A 381 -9.31 10.18 -9.02
C SER A 381 -8.61 11.20 -8.13
N PHE A 382 -7.30 11.15 -8.07
CA PHE A 382 -6.51 12.11 -7.30
C PHE A 382 -6.56 13.53 -7.88
N GLN A 383 -6.50 13.70 -9.20
CA GLN A 383 -6.67 15.01 -9.82
C GLN A 383 -8.07 15.57 -9.57
N ARG A 384 -9.08 14.72 -9.55
CA ARG A 384 -10.44 15.12 -9.20
C ARG A 384 -10.54 15.53 -7.72
N HIS A 385 -9.88 14.80 -6.83
CA HIS A 385 -9.76 15.16 -5.43
C HIS A 385 -9.10 16.54 -5.24
N LEU A 386 -7.97 16.79 -5.89
CA LEU A 386 -7.32 18.12 -5.86
C LEU A 386 -8.22 19.23 -6.40
N SER A 387 -9.01 18.92 -7.43
CA SER A 387 -10.02 19.86 -7.95
C SER A 387 -11.10 20.15 -6.91
N GLY A 388 -11.52 19.13 -6.13
CA GLY A 388 -12.42 19.28 -4.99
C GLY A 388 -11.83 20.19 -3.90
N LEU A 389 -10.56 19.98 -3.53
CA LEU A 389 -9.88 20.85 -2.57
C LEU A 389 -9.80 22.30 -3.06
N ARG A 390 -9.46 22.51 -4.35
CA ARG A 390 -9.47 23.86 -4.94
C ARG A 390 -10.85 24.50 -4.87
N SER A 391 -11.92 23.76 -5.11
CA SER A 391 -13.29 24.26 -4.96
C SER A 391 -13.60 24.65 -3.51
N MET A 392 -13.10 23.89 -2.53
CA MET A 392 -13.28 24.23 -1.11
C MET A 392 -12.45 25.43 -0.65
N MET A 393 -11.36 25.78 -1.35
CA MET A 393 -10.60 27.00 -1.08
C MET A 393 -11.33 28.29 -1.46
N LEU A 394 -12.37 28.20 -2.30
CA LEU A 394 -13.16 29.35 -2.71
C LEU A 394 -13.94 29.88 -1.52
N LYS A 395 -13.64 31.12 -1.15
CA LYS A 395 -14.25 31.79 0.00
C LYS A 395 -15.63 32.36 -0.30
N ASN A 396 -15.89 32.64 -1.57
CA ASN A 396 -17.14 33.22 -2.04
C ASN A 396 -17.82 32.23 -2.99
N GLU A 397 -19.09 32.00 -2.78
CA GLU A 397 -19.90 31.10 -3.59
C GLU A 397 -21.20 31.81 -3.95
N ILE A 398 -21.62 31.78 -5.20
CA ILE A 398 -22.90 32.25 -5.69
C ILE A 398 -23.65 31.02 -6.18
N ALA A 399 -24.88 30.85 -5.77
CA ALA A 399 -25.74 29.81 -6.30
C ALA A 399 -27.07 30.39 -6.80
N LEU A 400 -27.50 29.85 -7.93
CA LEU A 400 -28.85 30.12 -8.47
C LEU A 400 -29.62 28.81 -8.44
N THR A 401 -30.75 28.82 -7.76
CA THR A 401 -31.63 27.64 -7.66
C THR A 401 -32.98 27.98 -8.23
N TYR A 402 -33.53 27.06 -8.99
CA TYR A 402 -34.89 27.14 -9.49
C TYR A 402 -35.66 25.89 -9.08
N LEU A 403 -36.77 26.10 -8.37
CA LEU A 403 -37.73 25.08 -8.00
C LEU A 403 -38.98 25.25 -8.88
N ARG A 404 -39.47 24.15 -9.44
CA ARG A 404 -40.77 24.06 -10.07
C ARG A 404 -41.59 22.97 -9.39
N ALA A 405 -42.67 23.34 -8.77
CA ALA A 405 -43.62 22.45 -8.10
C ALA A 405 -44.93 22.40 -8.92
N ARG A 406 -45.37 21.19 -9.28
CA ARG A 406 -46.64 20.94 -9.97
C ARG A 406 -47.55 20.15 -9.07
N TYR A 407 -48.75 20.70 -8.83
CA TYR A 407 -49.81 20.05 -8.08
C TYR A 407 -50.61 19.15 -9.02
N GLY A 408 -50.56 17.86 -8.81
CA GLY A 408 -51.06 16.75 -9.60
C GLY A 408 -52.17 17.00 -10.63
N GLU A 409 -53.42 17.00 -10.19
CA GLU A 409 -54.61 17.15 -11.04
C GLU A 409 -55.00 18.60 -11.29
N GLU A 410 -54.30 19.54 -10.67
CA GLU A 410 -54.56 21.00 -10.81
C GLU A 410 -53.50 21.58 -11.73
N ASP A 411 -53.87 22.44 -12.67
CA ASP A 411 -52.89 23.15 -13.51
C ASP A 411 -52.17 24.26 -12.75
N ILE A 412 -52.01 24.06 -11.43
CA ILE A 412 -51.29 24.98 -10.56
C ILE A 412 -49.82 24.63 -10.57
N ILE A 413 -49.02 25.62 -10.92
CA ILE A 413 -47.56 25.52 -10.90
C ILE A 413 -47.03 26.59 -9.96
N THR A 414 -46.18 26.17 -9.04
CA THR A 414 -45.42 27.08 -8.18
C THR A 414 -43.97 27.10 -8.66
N SER A 415 -43.41 28.27 -8.82
CA SER A 415 -42.00 28.46 -9.17
C SER A 415 -41.31 29.28 -8.09
N VAL A 416 -40.13 28.84 -7.63
CA VAL A 416 -39.30 29.62 -6.70
C VAL A 416 -37.93 29.78 -7.33
N ALA A 417 -37.48 31.01 -7.52
CA ALA A 417 -36.12 31.33 -7.94
C ALA A 417 -35.36 31.86 -6.72
N THR A 418 -34.21 31.31 -6.44
CA THR A 418 -33.31 31.70 -5.34
C THR A 418 -31.98 32.17 -5.87
N ALA A 419 -31.57 33.37 -5.46
CA ALA A 419 -30.16 33.80 -5.59
C ALA A 419 -29.53 33.78 -4.21
N GLU A 420 -28.40 33.06 -4.13
CA GLU A 420 -27.68 32.86 -2.88
C GLU A 420 -26.26 33.38 -3.01
N TYR A 421 -25.76 34.03 -1.98
CA TYR A 421 -24.34 34.36 -1.82
C TYR A 421 -23.82 33.84 -0.48
N THR A 422 -22.80 33.04 -0.51
CA THR A 422 -22.13 32.49 0.69
C THR A 422 -20.67 32.94 0.77
N ARG A 423 -20.30 33.50 1.93
CA ARG A 423 -18.91 33.79 2.28
C ARG A 423 -18.46 32.83 3.35
N LYS A 424 -17.46 31.98 2.99
CA LYS A 424 -16.87 30.95 3.85
C LYS A 424 -15.61 31.48 4.54
N GLY A 425 -15.54 31.33 5.84
CA GLY A 425 -14.35 31.58 6.66
C GLY A 425 -13.97 30.31 7.42
N GLN A 426 -12.85 30.35 8.13
CA GLN A 426 -12.36 29.18 8.90
C GLN A 426 -13.35 28.74 10.00
N LYS A 427 -13.86 29.71 10.77
CA LYS A 427 -14.79 29.46 11.87
C LYS A 427 -16.21 29.88 11.57
N ASN A 428 -16.40 30.86 10.69
CA ASN A 428 -17.70 31.45 10.38
C ASN A 428 -18.01 31.35 8.89
N SER A 429 -19.26 31.04 8.57
CA SER A 429 -19.81 31.17 7.22
C SER A 429 -21.06 32.00 7.30
N TYR A 430 -21.25 32.86 6.32
CA TYR A 430 -22.43 33.76 6.19
C TYR A 430 -23.07 33.53 4.84
N THR A 431 -24.37 33.27 4.82
CA THR A 431 -25.16 33.10 3.60
C THR A 431 -26.30 34.07 3.58
N GLY A 432 -26.44 34.80 2.49
CA GLY A 432 -27.62 35.61 2.19
C GLY A 432 -28.40 35.02 1.03
N ARG A 433 -29.72 34.94 1.14
CA ARG A 433 -30.61 34.44 0.09
C ARG A 433 -31.70 35.45 -0.23
N LEU A 434 -31.97 35.59 -1.52
CA LEU A 434 -33.14 36.28 -2.03
C LEU A 434 -33.99 35.25 -2.77
N ASN A 435 -35.17 35.01 -2.25
CA ASN A 435 -36.13 34.08 -2.83
C ASN A 435 -37.29 34.87 -3.47
N TYR A 436 -37.62 34.53 -4.72
CA TYR A 436 -38.77 35.03 -5.43
C TYR A 436 -39.66 33.84 -5.79
N ALA A 437 -40.93 33.88 -5.35
CA ALA A 437 -41.90 32.85 -5.65
C ALA A 437 -43.07 33.40 -6.45
N GLY A 438 -43.54 32.58 -7.37
CA GLY A 438 -44.74 32.85 -8.13
C GLY A 438 -45.58 31.57 -8.29
N ARG A 439 -46.89 31.74 -8.18
CA ARG A 439 -47.87 30.69 -8.44
C ARG A 439 -48.66 31.07 -9.67
N SER A 440 -48.77 30.18 -10.66
CA SER A 440 -49.61 30.35 -11.83
C SER A 440 -50.47 29.12 -12.02
N GLY A 441 -51.68 29.29 -12.50
CA GLY A 441 -52.61 28.22 -12.84
C GLY A 441 -53.79 28.78 -13.58
N SER A 442 -54.39 28.01 -14.51
CA SER A 442 -55.61 28.40 -15.17
C SER A 442 -56.80 28.00 -14.33
N ALA A 443 -57.55 28.96 -13.81
CA ALA A 443 -58.93 28.74 -13.47
C ALA A 443 -59.74 28.76 -14.77
N SER A 444 -60.64 27.82 -14.96
CA SER A 444 -61.59 27.92 -16.04
C SER A 444 -62.46 29.16 -15.80
N ASP A 445 -62.75 29.89 -16.82
CA ASP A 445 -63.44 31.23 -16.80
C ASP A 445 -64.76 31.33 -16.02
N SER A 446 -65.26 30.23 -15.51
CA SER A 446 -66.54 30.18 -14.76
C SER A 446 -66.46 29.93 -13.24
N MET A 447 -65.22 29.60 -12.72
CA MET A 447 -65.00 29.36 -11.28
C MET A 447 -63.91 30.27 -10.68
N GLU A 448 -63.66 31.36 -11.30
CA GLU A 448 -62.39 32.10 -11.28
C GLU A 448 -61.95 32.67 -9.94
N ALA A 449 -62.81 33.10 -9.09
CA ALA A 449 -62.38 33.77 -7.85
C ALA A 449 -62.29 32.81 -6.65
N GLU A 450 -63.07 31.76 -6.66
CA GLU A 450 -63.21 30.82 -5.53
C GLU A 450 -62.07 29.78 -5.44
N GLU A 451 -61.47 29.48 -6.56
CA GLU A 451 -60.40 28.48 -6.61
C GLU A 451 -58.97 29.07 -6.57
N GLN A 452 -58.83 30.36 -6.79
CA GLN A 452 -57.52 31.04 -6.69
C GLN A 452 -57.11 31.24 -5.24
N THR A 453 -56.21 30.43 -4.76
CA THR A 453 -55.62 30.64 -3.43
C THR A 453 -54.82 31.93 -3.39
N PRO A 454 -55.01 32.82 -2.40
CA PRO A 454 -54.24 34.06 -2.26
C PRO A 454 -52.75 33.79 -2.12
N GLY A 455 -51.94 34.72 -2.58
CA GLY A 455 -50.50 34.67 -2.37
C GLY A 455 -49.65 34.44 -3.61
N GLY A 456 -50.19 34.84 -4.82
CA GLY A 456 -49.59 34.57 -6.12
C GLY A 456 -48.09 34.87 -6.31
N VAL A 457 -47.58 35.94 -5.67
CA VAL A 457 -46.17 36.34 -5.73
C VAL A 457 -45.63 36.64 -4.33
N GLY A 458 -44.47 36.19 -4.00
CA GLY A 458 -43.81 36.45 -2.72
C GLY A 458 -42.30 36.67 -2.89
N ILE A 459 -41.75 37.49 -2.01
CA ILE A 459 -40.31 37.75 -1.90
C ILE A 459 -39.90 37.44 -0.47
N GLN A 460 -38.79 36.74 -0.30
CA GLN A 460 -38.19 36.45 1.00
C GLN A 460 -36.72 36.83 0.99
N VAL A 461 -36.28 37.52 2.03
CA VAL A 461 -34.86 37.76 2.33
C VAL A 461 -34.49 36.92 3.53
N GLN A 462 -33.42 36.13 3.38
CA GLN A 462 -32.95 35.16 4.37
C GLN A 462 -31.47 35.36 4.65
N GLY A 463 -31.09 35.29 5.92
CA GLY A 463 -29.71 35.30 6.38
C GLY A 463 -29.42 34.05 7.21
N GLU A 464 -28.28 33.45 6.96
CA GLU A 464 -27.79 32.28 7.71
C GLU A 464 -26.35 32.50 8.18
N TRP A 465 -26.08 32.14 9.41
CA TRP A 465 -24.75 32.16 10.02
C TRP A 465 -24.44 30.79 10.58
N THR A 466 -23.29 30.23 10.17
CA THR A 466 -22.75 28.98 10.73
C THR A 466 -21.47 29.29 11.45
N HIS A 467 -21.32 28.86 12.71
CA HIS A 467 -20.12 28.98 13.52
C HIS A 467 -19.60 27.60 13.95
N HIS A 468 -18.30 27.38 13.76
CA HIS A 468 -17.59 26.20 14.25
C HIS A 468 -16.80 26.55 15.51
N PHE A 469 -17.29 26.15 16.69
CA PHE A 469 -16.59 26.34 17.98
C PHE A 469 -15.30 25.51 18.02
N SER A 470 -15.36 24.31 17.44
CA SER A 470 -14.27 23.36 17.35
C SER A 470 -14.50 22.43 16.17
N PRO A 471 -13.54 21.53 15.83
CA PRO A 471 -13.79 20.47 14.86
C PRO A 471 -14.97 19.54 15.21
N LYS A 472 -15.37 19.54 16.50
CA LYS A 472 -16.44 18.67 17.02
C LYS A 472 -17.81 19.36 17.12
N TRP A 473 -17.89 20.69 17.13
CA TRP A 473 -19.13 21.40 17.37
C TRP A 473 -19.38 22.52 16.38
N SER A 474 -20.59 22.60 15.84
CA SER A 474 -21.04 23.72 15.02
C SER A 474 -22.46 24.17 15.39
N LEU A 475 -22.71 25.47 15.31
CA LEU A 475 -23.99 26.11 15.45
C LEU A 475 -24.35 26.76 14.13
N THR A 476 -25.59 26.55 13.67
CA THR A 476 -26.20 27.30 12.54
C THR A 476 -27.39 28.05 13.02
N ALA A 477 -27.48 29.35 12.73
CA ALA A 477 -28.63 30.19 12.97
C ALA A 477 -29.10 30.77 11.65
N ASN A 478 -30.40 30.75 11.41
CA ASN A 478 -31.06 31.21 10.20
C ASN A 478 -32.24 32.13 10.58
N ALA A 479 -32.43 33.23 9.84
CA ALA A 479 -33.61 34.11 9.97
C ALA A 479 -34.06 34.55 8.59
N ALA A 480 -35.37 34.64 8.38
CA ALA A 480 -35.96 35.15 7.14
C ALA A 480 -37.17 35.99 7.41
N PHE A 481 -37.36 36.99 6.53
CA PHE A 481 -38.54 37.85 6.47
C PHE A 481 -39.12 37.80 5.06
N ALA A 482 -40.45 37.70 4.97
CA ALA A 482 -41.06 37.50 3.68
C ALA A 482 -42.40 38.27 3.53
N THR A 483 -42.79 38.39 2.27
CA THR A 483 -44.13 38.81 1.88
C THR A 483 -45.01 37.58 1.57
N LYS A 484 -46.27 37.80 1.31
CA LYS A 484 -47.35 36.83 1.05
C LYS A 484 -46.89 35.47 0.56
N TYR A 485 -46.71 34.61 0.26
CA TYR A 485 -46.38 33.32 -0.24
C TYR A 485 -45.53 32.47 0.75
N PHE A 486 -44.47 33.06 1.30
CA PHE A 486 -43.65 32.46 2.32
C PHE A 486 -44.13 32.80 3.73
N PRO A 487 -43.69 32.07 4.76
CA PRO A 487 -43.90 32.50 6.15
C PRO A 487 -43.38 33.94 6.36
N ASP A 488 -44.15 34.79 7.00
CA ASP A 488 -43.77 36.20 7.26
C ASP A 488 -42.43 36.32 7.97
N ILE A 489 -42.21 35.40 8.93
CA ILE A 489 -41.00 35.30 9.73
C ILE A 489 -40.61 33.82 9.83
N THR A 490 -39.36 33.54 9.59
CA THR A 490 -38.73 32.25 9.86
C THR A 490 -37.49 32.47 10.73
N ALA A 491 -37.27 31.64 11.74
CA ALA A 491 -36.08 31.65 12.56
C ALA A 491 -35.76 30.20 12.95
N ASP A 492 -34.56 29.73 12.65
CA ASP A 492 -34.10 28.36 12.97
C ASP A 492 -32.71 28.40 13.62
N VAL A 493 -32.50 27.57 14.61
CA VAL A 493 -31.19 27.35 15.25
C VAL A 493 -30.91 25.85 15.31
N ALA A 494 -29.75 25.43 14.84
CA ALA A 494 -29.32 24.04 14.84
C ALA A 494 -27.94 23.91 15.45
N LEU A 495 -27.77 22.96 16.37
CA LEU A 495 -26.49 22.57 16.97
C LEU A 495 -26.13 21.19 16.51
N ARG A 496 -24.89 21.00 16.04
CA ARG A 496 -24.35 19.70 15.60
C ARG A 496 -23.09 19.33 16.36
N HIS A 497 -22.98 18.04 16.68
CA HIS A 497 -21.82 17.41 17.32
C HIS A 497 -21.29 16.29 16.45
N TYR A 498 -20.00 16.39 16.10
CA TYR A 498 -19.27 15.41 15.30
C TYR A 498 -18.51 14.46 16.24
N LEU A 499 -18.91 13.19 16.22
CA LEU A 499 -18.37 12.12 17.06
C LEU A 499 -17.25 11.37 16.35
N LYS A 500 -16.60 10.45 17.09
CA LYS A 500 -15.64 9.48 16.52
C LYS A 500 -16.33 8.56 15.51
N ASN A 501 -15.54 8.01 14.59
CA ASN A 501 -16.01 7.07 13.55
C ASN A 501 -17.11 7.67 12.66
N ASP A 502 -17.03 8.99 12.39
CA ASP A 502 -17.89 9.72 11.45
C ASP A 502 -19.40 9.66 11.76
N TRP A 503 -19.74 9.58 13.04
CA TRP A 503 -21.08 9.83 13.52
C TRP A 503 -21.30 11.31 13.74
N GLU A 504 -22.52 11.79 13.43
CA GLU A 504 -22.98 13.16 13.64
C GLU A 504 -24.34 13.13 14.34
N ILE A 505 -24.49 13.95 15.35
CA ILE A 505 -25.77 14.14 16.05
C ILE A 505 -26.11 15.63 15.98
N GLY A 506 -27.33 15.95 15.62
CA GLY A 506 -27.83 17.30 15.56
C GLY A 506 -29.16 17.46 16.31
N ALA A 507 -29.38 18.65 16.82
CA ALA A 507 -30.70 19.10 17.35
C ALA A 507 -31.00 20.49 16.81
N HIS A 508 -32.25 20.77 16.54
CA HIS A 508 -32.67 22.09 16.05
C HIS A 508 -34.01 22.51 16.59
N VAL A 509 -34.19 23.81 16.62
CA VAL A 509 -35.47 24.49 16.95
C VAL A 509 -35.74 25.50 15.86
N GLY A 510 -36.95 25.49 15.36
CA GLY A 510 -37.43 26.42 14.32
C GLY A 510 -38.75 27.08 14.68
N TYR A 511 -38.89 28.31 14.29
CA TYR A 511 -40.13 29.09 14.40
C TYR A 511 -40.53 29.64 13.04
N ARG A 512 -41.83 29.54 12.72
CA ARG A 512 -42.41 30.09 11.50
C ARG A 512 -43.72 30.77 11.83
N ARG A 513 -43.97 31.98 11.26
CA ARG A 513 -45.24 32.62 11.27
C ARG A 513 -45.89 32.43 9.90
N VAL A 514 -46.91 31.58 9.83
CA VAL A 514 -47.56 31.12 8.59
C VAL A 514 -48.90 31.79 8.41
N ALA A 515 -49.19 32.26 7.20
CA ALA A 515 -50.51 32.71 6.83
C ALA A 515 -51.40 31.53 6.43
N ALA A 516 -52.58 31.46 6.97
CA ALA A 516 -53.64 30.54 6.57
C ALA A 516 -54.81 31.33 5.98
N TYR A 517 -55.35 30.84 4.89
CA TYR A 517 -56.42 31.47 4.16
C TYR A 517 -57.69 30.63 4.22
N THR A 518 -58.79 31.17 4.63
CA THR A 518 -60.13 30.52 4.64
C THR A 518 -61.09 31.33 3.75
N LYS A 519 -61.92 30.64 2.97
CA LYS A 519 -62.86 31.26 2.09
C LYS A 519 -63.90 32.02 2.91
N ARG A 520 -64.22 33.22 2.48
CA ARG A 520 -65.31 34.06 3.06
C ARG A 520 -66.49 34.00 2.13
N TYR A 521 -67.61 33.66 2.70
CA TYR A 521 -68.94 33.65 2.02
C TYR A 521 -69.87 34.60 2.69
N GLU A 522 -70.64 35.35 1.90
CA GLU A 522 -71.70 36.26 2.39
C GLU A 522 -72.97 35.88 1.70
N TRP A 523 -74.12 36.03 2.44
CA TRP A 523 -75.43 35.78 1.91
C TRP A 523 -75.79 36.87 0.91
N ASN A 524 -76.39 36.48 -0.26
CA ASN A 524 -76.86 37.40 -1.29
C ASN A 524 -78.23 36.94 -1.77
N ASP A 525 -79.22 37.79 -1.51
CA ASP A 525 -80.67 37.52 -1.85
C ASP A 525 -80.88 37.45 -3.36
N GLU A 526 -80.17 38.26 -4.16
CA GLU A 526 -80.31 38.30 -5.61
C GLU A 526 -79.68 37.02 -6.25
N PHE A 527 -78.60 36.57 -5.71
CA PHE A 527 -77.93 35.30 -6.15
C PHE A 527 -78.77 34.09 -5.83
N PHE A 528 -79.41 34.08 -4.66
CA PHE A 528 -80.35 33.03 -4.25
C PHE A 528 -81.60 32.98 -5.15
N ALA A 529 -82.17 34.13 -5.48
CA ALA A 529 -83.38 34.24 -6.30
C ALA A 529 -83.11 33.88 -7.81
N GLY A 530 -81.95 34.15 -8.32
CA GLY A 530 -81.53 33.88 -9.72
C GLY A 530 -80.91 32.48 -9.97
N GLY A 531 -80.62 31.75 -8.90
CA GLY A 531 -79.99 30.44 -8.96
C GLY A 531 -80.98 29.28 -8.92
N THR A 532 -80.42 28.03 -8.74
CA THR A 532 -81.22 26.82 -8.63
C THR A 532 -81.94 26.66 -7.27
N GLY A 533 -81.97 27.65 -6.41
CA GLY A 533 -82.64 27.67 -5.11
C GLY A 533 -81.94 26.96 -3.95
N ASP A 534 -80.80 26.34 -4.19
CA ASP A 534 -80.11 25.52 -3.18
C ASP A 534 -78.93 26.20 -2.48
N ASN A 535 -78.52 27.40 -2.94
CA ASN A 535 -77.40 28.13 -2.35
C ASN A 535 -77.42 29.62 -2.57
N GLY A 536 -77.64 30.39 -1.50
CA GLY A 536 -77.64 31.86 -1.49
C GLY A 536 -76.31 32.46 -0.99
N TYR A 537 -75.35 31.68 -0.64
CA TYR A 537 -73.99 32.11 -0.20
C TYR A 537 -73.05 32.33 -1.37
N LEU A 538 -72.62 33.57 -1.53
CA LEU A 538 -71.69 33.97 -2.55
C LEU A 538 -70.30 34.09 -1.94
N PHE A 539 -69.25 33.56 -2.61
CA PHE A 539 -67.88 33.80 -2.25
C PHE A 539 -67.52 35.29 -2.43
N THR A 540 -67.07 35.94 -1.34
CA THR A 540 -66.72 37.37 -1.35
C THR A 540 -65.22 37.61 -1.14
N GLY A 541 -64.44 36.58 -0.97
CA GLY A 541 -62.99 36.68 -0.82
C GLY A 541 -62.39 35.72 0.20
N TRP A 542 -61.26 36.05 0.69
CA TRP A 542 -60.50 35.24 1.62
C TRP A 542 -60.27 35.95 2.94
N ASN A 543 -60.41 35.23 4.05
CA ASN A 543 -59.98 35.66 5.37
C ASN A 543 -58.54 35.16 5.56
N GLU A 544 -57.58 36.05 5.87
CA GLU A 544 -56.22 35.74 6.24
C GLU A 544 -56.17 35.66 7.77
N SER A 545 -55.62 34.54 8.25
CA SER A 545 -55.22 34.34 9.64
C SER A 545 -53.75 34.03 9.73
N LYS A 546 -53.07 34.49 10.78
CA LYS A 546 -51.66 34.22 10.99
C LYS A 546 -51.49 33.28 12.17
N THR A 547 -50.80 32.20 11.96
CA THR A 547 -50.58 31.14 12.96
C THR A 547 -49.08 30.89 13.16
N ASN A 548 -48.73 30.55 14.39
CA ASN A 548 -47.36 30.24 14.77
C ASN A 548 -47.13 28.74 14.68
N LEU A 549 -46.03 28.37 14.05
CA LEU A 549 -45.52 27.01 13.94
C LEU A 549 -44.17 26.92 14.66
N LEU A 550 -44.10 26.11 15.67
CA LEU A 550 -42.84 25.77 16.35
C LEU A 550 -42.40 24.37 15.91
N THR A 551 -41.13 24.22 15.54
CA THR A 551 -40.51 22.94 15.19
C THR A 551 -39.39 22.64 16.16
N VAL A 552 -39.33 21.40 16.67
CA VAL A 552 -38.22 20.89 17.45
C VAL A 552 -37.81 19.57 16.80
N GLY A 553 -36.53 19.40 16.48
CA GLY A 553 -36.09 18.18 15.78
C GLY A 553 -34.71 17.70 16.17
N GLY A 554 -34.47 16.47 15.79
CA GLY A 554 -33.16 15.79 15.93
C GLY A 554 -32.70 15.13 14.64
N GLU A 555 -31.40 15.10 14.45
CA GLU A 555 -30.73 14.50 13.29
C GLU A 555 -29.62 13.54 13.78
N LEU A 556 -29.55 12.39 13.15
CA LEU A 556 -28.45 11.43 13.31
C LEU A 556 -27.92 11.08 11.93
N ALA A 557 -26.58 11.18 11.75
CA ALA A 557 -25.97 10.78 10.50
C ALA A 557 -24.70 9.96 10.75
N LYS A 558 -24.35 9.10 9.79
CA LYS A 558 -23.11 8.34 9.76
C LYS A 558 -22.58 8.28 8.34
N THR A 559 -21.27 8.54 8.21
CA THR A 559 -20.57 8.32 6.95
C THR A 559 -19.81 6.99 7.04
N ILE A 560 -20.02 6.12 6.05
CA ILE A 560 -19.36 4.83 5.87
C ILE A 560 -18.69 4.90 4.51
N GLU A 561 -17.38 5.07 4.48
CA GLU A 561 -16.59 5.26 3.26
C GLU A 561 -17.16 6.36 2.35
N VAL A 562 -17.81 5.97 1.27
CA VAL A 562 -18.38 6.86 0.25
C VAL A 562 -19.91 7.06 0.39
N VAL A 563 -20.51 6.51 1.42
CA VAL A 563 -21.96 6.61 1.66
C VAL A 563 -22.23 7.31 2.98
N ARG A 564 -23.03 8.38 2.96
CA ARG A 564 -23.55 9.02 4.16
C ARG A 564 -25.03 8.68 4.31
N LEU A 565 -25.39 8.07 5.43
CA LEU A 565 -26.76 7.82 5.84
C LEU A 565 -27.17 8.88 6.86
N ASN A 566 -28.41 9.35 6.79
CA ASN A 566 -28.96 10.27 7.77
C ASN A 566 -30.42 9.94 8.08
N THR A 567 -30.81 10.21 9.31
CA THR A 567 -32.19 10.19 9.77
C THR A 567 -32.48 11.51 10.45
N LYS A 568 -33.72 12.02 10.30
CA LYS A 568 -34.17 13.25 10.90
C LYS A 568 -35.59 13.03 11.42
N ILE A 569 -35.90 13.55 12.58
CA ILE A 569 -37.25 13.54 13.16
C ILE A 569 -37.58 14.97 13.57
N ASP A 570 -38.68 15.51 13.05
CA ASP A 570 -39.20 16.81 13.36
C ASP A 570 -40.53 16.67 14.11
N MET A 571 -40.70 17.41 15.16
CA MET A 571 -41.93 17.60 15.94
C MET A 571 -42.41 19.01 15.73
N HIS A 572 -43.64 19.15 15.30
CA HIS A 572 -44.29 20.43 14.97
C HIS A 572 -45.45 20.73 15.91
N PHE A 573 -45.44 21.91 16.46
CA PHE A 573 -46.54 22.44 17.29
C PHE A 573 -47.24 23.54 16.50
N PHE A 574 -48.44 23.26 16.06
CA PHE A 574 -49.23 24.11 15.19
C PHE A 574 -50.70 24.08 15.60
N ASN A 575 -51.34 25.25 15.78
CA ASN A 575 -52.74 25.37 16.23
C ASN A 575 -53.07 24.56 17.49
N SER A 576 -52.18 24.60 18.49
CA SER A 576 -52.30 23.85 19.75
C SER A 576 -52.27 22.33 19.61
N ASN A 577 -51.91 21.80 18.45
CA ASN A 577 -51.77 20.38 18.18
C ASN A 577 -50.34 20.02 17.92
N PHE A 578 -50.03 18.73 18.12
CA PHE A 578 -48.71 18.11 17.86
C PHE A 578 -48.74 17.30 16.58
N TYR A 579 -47.72 17.49 15.75
CA TYR A 579 -47.52 16.75 14.51
C TYR A 579 -46.06 16.34 14.42
N TYR A 580 -45.76 15.36 13.58
CA TYR A 580 -44.39 14.89 13.38
C TYR A 580 -44.09 14.57 11.92
N ASN A 581 -42.82 14.58 11.58
CA ASN A 581 -42.26 14.06 10.34
C ASN A 581 -40.97 13.31 10.61
N ALA A 582 -40.84 12.11 10.07
CA ALA A 582 -39.63 11.29 10.13
C ALA A 582 -39.07 11.13 8.73
N GLN A 583 -37.78 11.38 8.58
CA GLN A 583 -37.07 11.34 7.31
C GLN A 583 -35.87 10.43 7.42
N ILE A 584 -35.61 9.68 6.34
CA ILE A 584 -34.36 8.94 6.11
C ILE A 584 -33.73 9.42 4.80
N GLY A 585 -32.40 9.42 4.73
CA GLY A 585 -31.69 9.82 3.54
C GLY A 585 -30.39 9.06 3.37
N ALA A 586 -29.96 8.92 2.14
CA ALA A 586 -28.69 8.37 1.77
C ALA A 586 -28.03 9.27 0.72
N LYS A 587 -26.74 9.54 0.88
CA LYS A 587 -25.93 10.30 -0.05
C LYS A 587 -24.70 9.48 -0.41
N TYR A 588 -24.54 9.18 -1.70
CA TYR A 588 -23.41 8.45 -2.26
C TYR A 588 -22.46 9.40 -2.98
N PHE A 589 -21.17 9.28 -2.72
CA PHE A 589 -20.12 10.09 -3.31
C PHE A 589 -19.29 9.25 -4.30
N PRO A 590 -19.67 9.19 -5.59
CA PRO A 590 -19.02 8.35 -6.59
C PRO A 590 -17.64 8.83 -7.03
N ALA A 591 -17.28 10.06 -6.66
CA ALA A 591 -16.04 10.70 -7.06
C ALA A 591 -15.22 11.13 -5.85
N SER A 592 -13.92 11.32 -6.05
CA SER A 592 -12.98 11.75 -5.00
C SER A 592 -13.17 13.20 -4.56
N ASP A 593 -14.03 13.97 -5.24
CA ASP A 593 -14.45 15.30 -4.81
C ASP A 593 -15.67 15.19 -3.87
N THR A 594 -15.76 16.09 -2.89
CA THR A 594 -16.85 16.09 -1.91
C THR A 594 -18.16 16.71 -2.42
N LYS A 595 -18.14 17.33 -3.61
CA LYS A 595 -19.31 18.02 -4.18
C LYS A 595 -20.10 17.13 -5.13
N THR A 596 -19.47 16.17 -5.80
CA THR A 596 -20.20 15.22 -6.65
C THR A 596 -20.85 14.14 -5.81
N ASN A 597 -22.19 14.08 -5.87
CA ASN A 597 -22.95 13.10 -5.11
C ASN A 597 -24.29 12.75 -5.78
N ILE A 598 -24.81 11.59 -5.41
CA ILE A 598 -26.17 11.16 -5.68
C ILE A 598 -26.87 11.03 -4.34
N ASN A 599 -28.07 11.55 -4.20
CA ASN A 599 -28.83 11.50 -2.96
C ASN A 599 -30.23 10.94 -3.20
N ALA A 600 -30.70 10.16 -2.24
CA ALA A 600 -32.06 9.69 -2.16
C ALA A 600 -32.60 9.98 -0.76
N MET A 601 -33.88 10.31 -0.66
CA MET A 601 -34.55 10.58 0.61
C MET A 601 -36.00 10.12 0.58
N ALA A 602 -36.52 9.80 1.76
CA ALA A 602 -37.90 9.51 1.96
C ALA A 602 -38.34 10.03 3.33
N SER A 603 -39.58 10.55 3.42
CA SER A 603 -40.16 10.95 4.70
C SER A 603 -41.60 10.52 4.83
N ILE A 604 -42.06 10.38 6.07
CA ILE A 604 -43.44 10.10 6.43
C ILE A 604 -43.77 10.75 7.75
N GLY A 605 -44.99 11.29 7.88
CA GLY A 605 -45.44 11.88 9.13
C GLY A 605 -46.84 12.48 9.05
N SER A 606 -47.31 13.03 10.14
CA SER A 606 -48.54 13.79 10.22
C SER A 606 -48.40 15.29 9.84
N ALA A 607 -47.16 15.69 9.47
CA ALA A 607 -46.84 17.00 8.93
C ALA A 607 -46.01 16.84 7.64
N PRO A 608 -46.03 17.84 6.74
CA PRO A 608 -45.12 17.87 5.61
C PRO A 608 -43.64 17.90 6.06
N GLU A 609 -42.75 17.50 5.17
CA GLU A 609 -41.30 17.64 5.39
C GLU A 609 -40.92 19.13 5.50
N THR A 610 -39.90 19.43 6.31
CA THR A 610 -39.56 20.81 6.70
C THR A 610 -39.23 21.72 5.49
N ALA A 611 -38.60 21.20 4.44
CA ALA A 611 -38.28 21.98 3.23
C ALA A 611 -39.57 22.35 2.44
N VAL A 612 -40.62 21.56 2.55
CA VAL A 612 -41.92 21.81 1.93
C VAL A 612 -42.74 22.82 2.74
N LEU A 613 -42.49 22.99 4.05
CA LEU A 613 -43.22 23.89 4.94
C LEU A 613 -43.15 25.35 4.52
N ASP A 614 -42.08 25.79 3.89
CA ASP A 614 -41.90 27.18 3.48
C ASP A 614 -42.83 27.60 2.32
N TYR A 615 -43.38 26.65 1.57
CA TYR A 615 -44.42 26.86 0.56
C TYR A 615 -45.61 25.90 0.72
N ALA A 616 -45.63 25.20 1.84
CA ALA A 616 -46.61 24.18 2.11
C ALA A 616 -47.95 24.73 2.54
N LEU A 617 -48.84 23.90 2.40
CA LEU A 617 -50.23 23.99 2.55
C LEU A 617 -50.63 23.71 4.00
N PRO A 618 -51.16 24.68 4.75
CA PRO A 618 -51.60 24.45 6.13
C PRO A 618 -52.61 23.31 6.28
N GLY A 619 -53.33 22.96 5.21
CA GLY A 619 -54.27 21.85 5.18
C GLY A 619 -53.64 20.46 5.21
N SER A 620 -52.30 20.34 5.01
CA SER A 620 -51.61 19.05 5.05
C SER A 620 -51.29 18.56 6.45
N PHE A 621 -51.44 19.37 7.47
CA PHE A 621 -51.29 18.93 8.85
C PHE A 621 -52.45 18.00 9.27
N SER A 622 -52.21 17.05 10.17
CA SER A 622 -53.11 15.99 10.62
C SER A 622 -53.42 14.86 9.64
N HIS A 623 -52.78 14.87 8.47
CA HIS A 623 -52.90 13.81 7.47
C HIS A 623 -51.57 13.12 7.25
N THR A 624 -51.56 11.92 6.67
CA THR A 624 -50.34 11.22 6.33
C THR A 624 -49.64 11.89 5.14
N ASN A 625 -48.53 12.56 5.41
CA ASN A 625 -47.63 13.12 4.40
C ASN A 625 -46.53 12.18 4.12
N THR A 626 -46.27 11.86 2.84
CA THR A 626 -45.17 11.01 2.38
C THR A 626 -44.38 11.77 1.34
N MET A 627 -43.07 11.67 1.39
CA MET A 627 -42.17 12.24 0.39
C MET A 627 -41.15 11.20 -0.03
N VAL A 628 -40.87 11.16 -1.33
CA VAL A 628 -39.72 10.41 -1.90
C VAL A 628 -38.98 11.35 -2.84
N GLY A 629 -37.66 11.41 -2.71
CA GLY A 629 -36.83 12.29 -3.52
C GLY A 629 -35.58 11.56 -4.00
N LEU A 630 -35.17 11.89 -5.23
CA LEU A 630 -33.93 11.47 -5.83
C LEU A 630 -33.24 12.66 -6.51
N GLY A 631 -31.95 12.79 -6.32
CA GLY A 631 -31.20 13.90 -6.90
C GLY A 631 -29.71 13.64 -6.93
N GLY A 632 -28.97 14.66 -7.35
CA GLY A 632 -27.53 14.62 -7.36
C GLY A 632 -26.91 15.95 -7.71
N GLN A 633 -25.64 16.07 -7.43
CA GLN A 633 -24.79 17.20 -7.78
C GLN A 633 -23.55 16.69 -8.50
N TYR A 634 -23.08 17.47 -9.46
CA TYR A 634 -21.89 17.17 -10.24
C TYR A 634 -20.97 18.40 -10.29
N MET A 635 -19.73 18.24 -9.86
CA MET A 635 -18.70 19.26 -9.98
C MET A 635 -18.12 19.21 -11.40
N VAL A 636 -18.54 20.18 -12.23
CA VAL A 636 -18.04 20.32 -13.62
C VAL A 636 -16.60 20.80 -13.61
N SER A 637 -16.30 21.76 -12.75
CA SER A 637 -14.95 22.31 -12.51
C SER A 637 -14.81 22.75 -11.06
N PRO A 638 -13.62 23.10 -10.56
CA PRO A 638 -13.46 23.65 -9.22
C PRO A 638 -14.37 24.84 -8.90
N ASN A 639 -14.79 25.59 -9.93
CA ASN A 639 -15.58 26.79 -9.78
C ASN A 639 -17.08 26.59 -10.10
N ILE A 640 -17.48 25.47 -10.69
CA ILE A 640 -18.84 25.25 -11.19
C ILE A 640 -19.35 23.89 -10.73
N THR A 641 -20.47 23.92 -10.02
CA THR A 641 -21.23 22.71 -9.61
C THR A 641 -22.66 22.84 -10.11
N ILE A 642 -23.21 21.81 -10.71
CA ILE A 642 -24.61 21.74 -11.13
C ILE A 642 -25.34 20.69 -10.31
N GLY A 643 -26.59 20.93 -9.99
CA GLY A 643 -27.44 20.02 -9.23
C GLY A 643 -28.84 19.88 -9.83
N LEU A 644 -29.39 18.68 -9.71
CA LEU A 644 -30.75 18.38 -10.08
C LEU A 644 -31.36 17.45 -9.03
N MET A 645 -32.60 17.71 -8.62
CA MET A 645 -33.34 16.88 -7.69
C MET A 645 -34.83 16.86 -8.05
N GLY A 646 -35.44 15.70 -8.02
CA GLY A 646 -36.88 15.50 -8.14
C GLY A 646 -37.46 14.95 -6.85
N THR A 647 -38.61 15.45 -6.40
CA THR A 647 -39.38 14.87 -5.29
C THR A 647 -40.83 14.67 -5.67
N TRP A 648 -41.40 13.59 -5.18
CA TRP A 648 -42.81 13.34 -5.13
C TRP A 648 -43.27 13.43 -3.69
N ASN A 649 -44.36 14.25 -3.45
CA ASN A 649 -44.93 14.43 -2.13
C ASN A 649 -46.43 14.18 -2.20
N THR A 650 -46.98 13.65 -1.13
CA THR A 650 -48.44 13.69 -0.91
C THR A 650 -48.80 14.97 -0.19
N TYR A 651 -49.93 15.57 -0.55
CA TYR A 651 -50.50 16.69 0.20
C TYR A 651 -52.02 16.62 0.24
N TYR A 652 -52.62 17.30 1.19
CA TYR A 652 -54.06 17.39 1.33
C TYR A 652 -54.48 18.81 1.08
N ASN A 653 -55.54 18.97 0.25
CA ASN A 653 -56.20 20.25 0.03
C ASN A 653 -57.59 20.22 0.69
N GLN A 654 -57.82 21.12 1.62
CA GLN A 654 -59.10 21.32 2.26
C GLN A 654 -59.88 22.43 1.54
N THR A 655 -61.03 22.08 1.03
CA THR A 655 -61.98 23.06 0.48
C THR A 655 -63.16 23.17 1.42
N ASN A 656 -63.40 24.39 1.89
CA ASN A 656 -64.58 24.72 2.64
C ASN A 656 -65.61 25.34 1.68
N THR A 657 -66.83 24.78 1.63
CA THR A 657 -67.92 25.27 0.86
C THR A 657 -69.08 25.57 1.81
N VAL A 658 -69.61 26.74 1.66
CA VAL A 658 -70.78 27.18 2.46
C VAL A 658 -72.04 27.22 1.57
N ARG A 659 -73.08 26.57 2.01
CA ARG A 659 -74.37 26.52 1.34
C ARG A 659 -75.45 26.82 2.32
N GLY A 660 -76.60 27.28 1.80
CA GLY A 660 -77.79 27.54 2.63
C GLY A 660 -78.96 28.15 1.85
N THR A 661 -80.14 27.97 2.35
CA THR A 661 -81.41 28.49 1.76
C THR A 661 -81.91 29.74 2.43
N SER A 662 -81.24 30.24 3.47
CA SER A 662 -81.50 31.50 4.14
C SER A 662 -80.28 32.01 4.91
N PRO A 663 -80.18 33.30 5.28
CA PRO A 663 -79.07 33.85 6.07
C PRO A 663 -78.86 33.16 7.42
N SER A 664 -79.88 32.52 7.95
CA SER A 664 -79.85 31.80 9.23
C SER A 664 -79.60 30.28 9.09
N ASN A 665 -79.56 29.74 7.86
CA ASN A 665 -79.41 28.33 7.60
C ASN A 665 -78.10 28.10 6.80
N GLN A 666 -77.01 28.31 7.48
CA GLN A 666 -75.67 28.08 6.92
C GLN A 666 -75.23 26.63 7.12
N ILE A 667 -74.95 25.98 6.04
CA ILE A 667 -74.34 24.61 6.02
C ILE A 667 -72.85 24.70 5.53
N GLU A 668 -71.97 24.42 6.41
CA GLU A 668 -70.52 24.29 6.04
C GLU A 668 -70.19 22.84 5.68
N SER A 669 -69.66 22.67 4.55
CA SER A 669 -69.09 21.36 4.14
C SER A 669 -67.59 21.49 3.92
N ILE A 670 -66.81 20.67 4.62
CA ILE A 670 -65.36 20.60 4.48
C ILE A 670 -65.06 19.33 3.66
N SER A 671 -64.50 19.50 2.47
CA SER A 671 -64.00 18.39 1.70
C SER A 671 -62.46 18.36 1.70
N THR A 672 -61.88 17.21 2.04
CA THR A 672 -60.46 17.02 2.02
C THR A 672 -60.14 16.09 0.85
N ARG A 673 -59.30 16.54 -0.05
CA ARG A 673 -58.84 15.75 -1.19
C ARG A 673 -57.34 15.45 -1.04
N TYR A 674 -56.98 14.18 -1.26
CA TYR A 674 -55.62 13.74 -1.33
C TYR A 674 -55.04 14.04 -2.71
N LYS A 675 -53.88 14.65 -2.79
CA LYS A 675 -53.24 15.06 -4.04
C LYS A 675 -51.77 14.77 -4.07
N ASN A 676 -51.19 14.75 -5.28
CA ASN A 676 -49.77 14.56 -5.53
C ASN A 676 -49.12 15.89 -5.85
N LEU A 677 -47.93 16.12 -5.29
CA LEU A 677 -47.09 17.26 -5.56
C LEU A 677 -45.72 16.77 -6.12
N TYR A 678 -45.39 17.23 -7.31
CA TYR A 678 -44.12 16.90 -7.99
C TYR A 678 -43.22 18.13 -8.00
N ASN A 679 -42.03 18.02 -7.44
CA ASN A 679 -41.07 19.11 -7.41
C ASN A 679 -39.81 18.74 -8.22
N ILE A 680 -39.30 19.70 -8.96
CA ILE A 680 -38.01 19.63 -9.64
C ILE A 680 -37.18 20.83 -9.20
N TYR A 681 -35.98 20.56 -8.69
CA TYR A 681 -35.00 21.56 -8.27
C TYR A 681 -33.84 21.51 -9.24
N ALA A 682 -33.44 22.64 -9.79
CA ALA A 682 -32.21 22.79 -10.55
C ALA A 682 -31.35 23.86 -9.88
N GLN A 683 -30.05 23.62 -9.80
CA GLN A 683 -29.08 24.51 -9.16
C GLN A 683 -27.79 24.60 -10.00
N VAL A 684 -27.26 25.80 -10.06
CA VAL A 684 -25.91 26.08 -10.57
C VAL A 684 -25.13 26.87 -9.54
#